data_bbd499c202c48ab88680bbb8266b44bf
#
_entry.id   bbd499c202c48ab88680bbb8266b44bf
#
_cell.length_a   1.000
_cell.length_b   1.000
_cell.length_c   1.000
_cell.angle_alpha   90.00
_cell.angle_beta   90.00
_cell.angle_gamma   90.00
#
_symmetry.space_group_name_H-M   'P 1'
#
loop_
_entity.id
_entity.type
_entity.pdbx_description
1 polymer ?
#
loop_
_entity_poly.entity_id
_entity_poly.type
_entity_poly.pdbx_seq_one_letter_code
_entity_poly.pdbx_strand_id
1 'polypeptide(L)'
;MHPFWPRALAVAVSLASAAPFAVAQEPVAVASADDKPAAQAGDGETMILDALSINSTGLGQTTEGTGSYTTGAMQTATKLPLTMRETPQAVTVITRQRMDDQAMTSVNDVVKATPGLFLSQSSGPGRQTYSARGFDIDNIMYDALPTSYSGWGVGVQPNLAMFDRVEIIRGATGLITGSGNPSAAINMVRKRPTVDQQVTLTGATGSWDDNRGEIDASSPLNESGTLRGRVVGSYRDADTFRDKENSDHGVFYAVGEADLSEDTTATLGFSRQHDRTNFFWGGLPIGTNGHHLDLPRSTYPGTDWEDKTQDINTVFGEVKHRFANDWELHLAASQATQKALFSGTYLSRYSGPLATTAWQARYDEVKTAYDVFASGPVEAFGRSHEVVVGTSSRQSDVTTHNYSPYVFSLPIGAPKPNFVRTNDDHEVTTQKGVYLTTRLSLADPLTLILGGRLDWYDYDNRPEVVDPQAGDGDYKVTRNVTRYGGLIYDINDTYSVYASYTDIFTPQTEKDLSRSVLKPIVGENYEIGIKGEYFEGALNASLAVFQVDQLNRAVQVDNPVGCPKLDCYQAAGKVRSQGFDLELQGALTEQWQVGAGYTYTRAHYIKDQDPSKENQAVLPEQPEHLFKVSTLYRFKGPLEKLRVGGNVYWQSRMYNDVDVTGGSYRVEQGSYAITDLMAGYEVNKHLDLQLNANNVFDRVYYSAIGSDVKWGSTDTYGNPRNYMLTAKYKF
;
A
#
# COMPACT_ATOMS: atom_id res chain seq x y z
N MET A 1 13.49 25.49 26.92
CA MET A 1 13.91 24.15 26.57
C MET A 1 13.76 23.26 27.79
N HIS A 2 12.64 22.58 27.94
CA HIS A 2 12.43 21.58 28.99
C HIS A 2 12.03 20.24 28.32
N PRO A 3 12.55 19.11 28.80
CA PRO A 3 12.36 17.84 28.16
C PRO A 3 10.95 17.27 28.47
N PHE A 4 10.11 17.19 27.46
CA PHE A 4 8.75 16.62 27.54
C PHE A 4 8.71 15.09 27.35
N TRP A 5 9.73 14.38 27.80
CA TRP A 5 9.91 12.95 27.46
C TRP A 5 9.32 11.90 28.40
N PRO A 6 8.84 12.13 29.62
CA PRO A 6 8.35 11.00 30.43
C PRO A 6 6.85 10.71 30.34
N ARG A 7 5.98 11.67 29.87
CA ARG A 7 4.54 11.51 30.10
C ARG A 7 3.77 10.74 29.02
N ALA A 8 4.13 10.85 27.76
CA ALA A 8 3.40 10.14 26.68
C ALA A 8 3.82 8.66 26.62
N LEU A 9 5.08 8.33 26.85
CA LEU A 9 5.54 6.95 26.92
C LEU A 9 5.02 6.22 28.18
N ALA A 10 4.88 6.96 29.31
CA ALA A 10 4.35 6.42 30.56
C ALA A 10 2.87 5.99 30.44
N VAL A 11 2.05 6.67 29.60
CA VAL A 11 0.65 6.29 29.40
C VAL A 11 0.53 5.03 28.52
N ALA A 12 1.35 4.87 27.50
CA ALA A 12 1.36 3.66 26.67
C ALA A 12 1.91 2.44 27.43
N VAL A 13 2.97 2.63 28.25
CA VAL A 13 3.55 1.59 29.08
C VAL A 13 2.64 1.25 30.29
N SER A 14 1.89 2.21 30.83
CA SER A 14 0.96 1.97 31.93
C SER A 14 -0.25 1.13 31.52
N LEU A 15 -0.70 1.23 30.27
CA LEU A 15 -1.76 0.35 29.74
C LEU A 15 -1.26 -1.07 29.46
N ALA A 16 0.03 -1.25 29.15
CA ALA A 16 0.63 -2.57 28.96
C ALA A 16 1.00 -3.26 30.30
N SER A 17 1.20 -2.51 31.41
CA SER A 17 1.59 -3.06 32.72
C SER A 17 0.43 -3.43 33.65
N ALA A 18 -0.82 -3.22 33.24
CA ALA A 18 -2.02 -3.53 34.05
C ALA A 18 -2.61 -4.93 33.81
N ALA A 19 -1.96 -5.81 33.04
CA ALA A 19 -2.38 -7.19 32.87
C ALA A 19 -1.70 -8.08 33.95
N PRO A 20 -2.44 -8.78 34.84
CA PRO A 20 -1.84 -9.70 35.77
C PRO A 20 -1.38 -10.94 35.01
N PHE A 21 -0.10 -11.28 35.14
CA PHE A 21 0.41 -12.59 34.76
C PHE A 21 -0.18 -13.64 35.71
N ALA A 22 -1.15 -14.41 35.26
CA ALA A 22 -1.60 -15.61 35.95
C ALA A 22 -0.66 -16.74 35.55
N VAL A 23 0.14 -17.17 36.49
CA VAL A 23 0.93 -18.41 36.42
C VAL A 23 -0.04 -19.57 36.59
N ALA A 24 -0.25 -20.36 35.53
CA ALA A 24 -1.01 -21.59 35.59
C ALA A 24 -0.11 -22.71 36.13
N GLN A 25 -0.48 -23.26 37.29
CA GLN A 25 0.01 -24.55 37.77
C GLN A 25 -0.80 -25.67 37.11
N GLU A 26 -0.10 -26.71 36.69
CA GLU A 26 -0.67 -27.96 36.19
C GLU A 26 -1.56 -28.66 37.23
N PRO A 27 -2.51 -29.48 36.79
CA PRO A 27 -2.78 -30.72 37.46
C PRO A 27 -2.77 -31.94 36.53
N VAL A 28 -2.19 -32.98 37.09
CA VAL A 28 -2.10 -34.34 36.57
C VAL A 28 -3.42 -35.12 36.81
N ALA A 29 -3.66 -36.09 35.93
CA ALA A 29 -4.33 -37.38 36.05
C ALA A 29 -5.68 -37.61 35.39
N VAL A 30 -5.59 -38.39 34.36
CA VAL A 30 -6.25 -39.65 33.92
C VAL A 30 -7.51 -40.09 34.70
N ALA A 31 -8.63 -40.28 33.93
CA ALA A 31 -9.38 -41.54 33.92
C ALA A 31 -10.55 -41.51 32.92
N SER A 32 -10.84 -42.66 32.39
CA SER A 32 -11.66 -43.10 31.28
C SER A 32 -13.17 -43.19 31.55
N ALA A 33 -13.89 -43.22 30.44
CA ALA A 33 -15.07 -44.02 30.06
C ALA A 33 -16.49 -43.54 30.39
N ASP A 34 -17.25 -43.48 29.30
CA ASP A 34 -18.68 -43.79 29.12
C ASP A 34 -19.76 -43.13 30.00
N ASP A 35 -20.59 -42.29 29.34
CA ASP A 35 -22.03 -42.51 29.14
C ASP A 35 -22.75 -41.22 28.68
N LYS A 36 -23.53 -41.35 27.60
CA LYS A 36 -24.59 -40.38 27.25
C LYS A 36 -25.79 -40.58 28.17
N PRO A 37 -26.52 -39.50 28.55
CA PRO A 37 -27.75 -39.20 27.81
C PRO A 37 -28.17 -37.71 27.68
N ALA A 38 -28.86 -37.48 26.58
CA ALA A 38 -29.98 -36.57 26.28
C ALA A 38 -30.14 -35.18 26.94
N ALA A 39 -30.11 -34.22 26.10
CA ALA A 39 -30.90 -32.98 25.92
C ALA A 39 -31.67 -32.37 27.09
N GLN A 40 -31.38 -31.10 27.36
CA GLN A 40 -32.42 -30.09 27.60
C GLN A 40 -31.93 -28.71 27.12
N ALA A 41 -32.83 -28.03 26.40
CA ALA A 41 -32.63 -26.73 25.82
C ALA A 41 -32.60 -25.63 26.89
N GLY A 42 -31.72 -24.64 26.67
CA GLY A 42 -31.72 -23.39 27.40
C GLY A 42 -31.10 -22.33 26.50
N ASP A 43 -31.94 -21.38 26.10
CA ASP A 43 -31.61 -20.25 25.22
C ASP A 43 -30.44 -19.42 25.78
N GLY A 44 -29.39 -19.32 24.99
CA GLY A 44 -28.28 -18.43 25.16
C GLY A 44 -27.38 -18.58 23.93
N GLU A 45 -27.67 -17.83 22.87
CA GLU A 45 -26.78 -17.75 21.70
C GLU A 45 -25.44 -17.19 22.14
N THR A 46 -24.54 -18.10 22.47
CA THR A 46 -23.11 -17.82 22.49
C THR A 46 -22.68 -17.78 21.01
N MET A 47 -22.34 -16.60 20.48
CA MET A 47 -21.53 -16.55 19.27
C MET A 47 -20.21 -17.26 19.61
N ILE A 48 -20.15 -18.53 19.32
CA ILE A 48 -18.89 -19.25 19.18
C ILE A 48 -18.27 -18.65 17.92
N LEU A 49 -17.14 -17.95 18.04
CA LEU A 49 -16.23 -17.77 16.94
C LEU A 49 -15.91 -19.17 16.46
N ASP A 50 -16.54 -19.60 15.36
CA ASP A 50 -16.16 -20.84 14.69
C ASP A 50 -14.67 -20.76 14.47
N ALA A 51 -13.94 -21.74 15.00
CA ALA A 51 -12.54 -21.95 14.69
C ALA A 51 -12.38 -21.77 13.18
N LEU A 52 -11.47 -20.90 12.76
CA LEU A 52 -11.16 -20.65 11.35
C LEU A 52 -10.86 -22.01 10.69
N SER A 53 -11.88 -22.71 10.23
CA SER A 53 -11.68 -23.93 9.49
C SER A 53 -11.09 -23.52 8.15
N ILE A 54 -9.80 -23.78 7.98
CA ILE A 54 -9.11 -23.68 6.69
C ILE A 54 -9.69 -24.78 5.81
N ASN A 55 -10.85 -24.50 5.23
CA ASN A 55 -11.32 -25.28 4.11
C ASN A 55 -10.49 -24.87 2.89
N SER A 56 -9.69 -25.78 2.40
CA SER A 56 -8.71 -25.67 1.32
C SER A 56 -9.33 -25.37 -0.07
N THR A 57 -10.47 -24.73 -0.14
CA THR A 57 -11.19 -24.49 -1.38
C THR A 57 -11.46 -23.01 -1.58
N GLY A 58 -10.47 -22.30 -2.11
CA GLY A 58 -10.65 -20.95 -2.62
C GLY A 58 -9.56 -19.97 -2.18
N LEU A 59 -9.24 -19.04 -3.05
CA LEU A 59 -8.43 -17.85 -2.83
C LEU A 59 -8.83 -17.17 -1.51
N GLY A 60 -7.91 -17.05 -0.57
CA GLY A 60 -7.97 -16.41 0.73
C GLY A 60 -9.36 -16.00 1.20
N GLN A 61 -9.81 -16.56 2.30
CA GLN A 61 -11.13 -16.28 2.88
C GLN A 61 -11.38 -14.78 2.97
N THR A 62 -12.63 -14.35 2.73
CA THR A 62 -13.05 -12.96 3.00
C THR A 62 -12.78 -12.60 4.46
N THR A 63 -12.33 -11.38 4.70
CA THR A 63 -12.13 -10.86 6.05
C THR A 63 -13.36 -10.10 6.56
N GLU A 64 -14.31 -9.80 5.66
CA GLU A 64 -15.56 -9.15 6.00
C GLU A 64 -16.41 -10.04 6.91
N GLY A 65 -16.97 -9.46 7.99
CA GLY A 65 -17.81 -10.17 8.94
C GLY A 65 -17.07 -11.02 9.97
N THR A 66 -15.74 -11.23 9.84
CA THR A 66 -14.97 -12.06 10.78
C THR A 66 -14.72 -11.39 12.13
N GLY A 67 -14.86 -10.07 12.24
CA GLY A 67 -14.50 -9.33 13.45
C GLY A 67 -13.00 -9.33 13.77
N SER A 68 -12.17 -9.94 12.92
CA SER A 68 -10.74 -10.18 13.16
C SER A 68 -9.85 -9.12 12.48
N TYR A 69 -8.68 -8.88 13.08
CA TYR A 69 -7.59 -8.11 12.49
C TYR A 69 -6.58 -9.00 11.74
N THR A 70 -6.80 -10.32 11.72
CA THR A 70 -5.95 -11.28 10.99
C THR A 70 -6.73 -12.01 9.89
N THR A 71 -6.03 -12.66 8.97
CA THR A 71 -6.58 -13.54 7.93
C THR A 71 -5.92 -14.91 7.99
N GLY A 72 -6.62 -15.94 7.51
CA GLY A 72 -6.08 -17.30 7.50
C GLY A 72 -4.95 -17.48 6.48
N ALA A 73 -5.19 -17.17 5.22
CA ALA A 73 -4.21 -17.37 4.15
C ALA A 73 -4.23 -16.21 3.14
N MET A 74 -3.10 -16.02 2.45
CA MET A 74 -2.94 -15.07 1.36
C MET A 74 -2.13 -15.69 0.22
N GLN A 75 -2.32 -15.21 -1.01
CA GLN A 75 -1.61 -15.70 -2.21
C GLN A 75 -0.63 -14.69 -2.80
N THR A 76 -0.56 -13.48 -2.24
CA THR A 76 0.16 -12.36 -2.83
C THR A 76 1.67 -12.59 -2.92
N ALA A 77 2.28 -13.35 -2.01
CA ALA A 77 3.73 -13.57 -2.00
C ALA A 77 4.23 -14.58 -3.05
N THR A 78 3.48 -15.68 -3.26
CA THR A 78 3.99 -16.85 -4.01
C THR A 78 2.96 -17.47 -4.95
N LYS A 79 1.74 -16.95 -5.01
CA LYS A 79 0.55 -17.57 -5.62
C LYS A 79 0.05 -18.85 -4.91
N LEU A 80 0.75 -19.33 -3.90
CA LEU A 80 0.27 -20.39 -3.02
C LEU A 80 -0.56 -19.78 -1.87
N PRO A 81 -1.62 -20.43 -1.40
CA PRO A 81 -2.41 -19.99 -0.25
C PRO A 81 -1.63 -20.30 1.03
N LEU A 82 -0.80 -19.35 1.48
CA LEU A 82 0.03 -19.48 2.66
C LEU A 82 -0.49 -18.61 3.80
N THR A 83 -0.41 -19.11 5.03
CA THR A 83 -0.64 -18.30 6.22
C THR A 83 0.46 -17.24 6.38
N MET A 84 0.26 -16.29 7.28
CA MET A 84 1.31 -15.32 7.60
C MET A 84 2.57 -16.04 8.14
N ARG A 85 2.41 -17.12 8.90
CA ARG A 85 3.52 -17.92 9.47
C ARG A 85 4.28 -18.69 8.39
N GLU A 86 3.58 -19.27 7.41
CA GLU A 86 4.17 -20.04 6.31
C GLU A 86 4.82 -19.19 5.21
N THR A 87 4.65 -17.86 5.24
CA THR A 87 5.24 -16.95 4.25
C THR A 87 6.61 -16.48 4.73
N PRO A 88 7.74 -16.85 4.07
CA PRO A 88 9.07 -16.47 4.53
C PRO A 88 9.47 -15.06 4.11
N GLN A 89 8.61 -14.09 4.37
CA GLN A 89 8.77 -12.65 4.18
C GLN A 89 7.97 -11.89 5.24
N ALA A 90 8.35 -10.64 5.49
CA ALA A 90 7.56 -9.74 6.33
C ALA A 90 6.27 -9.34 5.58
N VAL A 91 5.12 -9.69 6.15
CA VAL A 91 3.80 -9.48 5.56
C VAL A 91 2.84 -8.88 6.59
N THR A 92 1.92 -8.03 6.11
CA THR A 92 0.85 -7.42 6.92
C THR A 92 -0.45 -7.51 6.14
N VAL A 93 -1.55 -7.81 6.80
CA VAL A 93 -2.90 -7.76 6.23
C VAL A 93 -3.75 -6.76 7.00
N ILE A 94 -4.31 -5.78 6.30
CA ILE A 94 -5.30 -4.86 6.86
C ILE A 94 -6.67 -5.39 6.47
N THR A 95 -7.39 -5.97 7.41
CA THR A 95 -8.70 -6.61 7.22
C THR A 95 -9.81 -5.57 7.08
N ARG A 96 -10.98 -5.99 6.55
CA ARG A 96 -12.16 -5.11 6.47
C ARG A 96 -12.55 -4.58 7.85
N GLN A 97 -12.54 -5.45 8.87
CA GLN A 97 -12.86 -5.03 10.23
C GLN A 97 -11.93 -3.93 10.74
N ARG A 98 -10.62 -4.05 10.51
CA ARG A 98 -9.67 -3.01 10.90
C ARG A 98 -9.86 -1.71 10.12
N MET A 99 -10.20 -1.80 8.82
CA MET A 99 -10.51 -0.62 8.01
C MET A 99 -11.76 0.10 8.52
N ASP A 100 -12.81 -0.63 8.87
CA ASP A 100 -14.05 -0.07 9.40
C ASP A 100 -13.85 0.58 10.78
N ASP A 101 -13.19 -0.11 11.72
CA ASP A 101 -12.93 0.39 13.07
C ASP A 101 -12.09 1.67 13.07
N GLN A 102 -11.16 1.81 12.14
CA GLN A 102 -10.29 2.99 12.01
C GLN A 102 -10.79 4.01 10.96
N ALA A 103 -12.00 3.81 10.42
CA ALA A 103 -12.61 4.67 9.39
C ALA A 103 -11.68 4.92 8.18
N MET A 104 -10.91 3.91 7.77
CA MET A 104 -10.01 4.01 6.63
C MET A 104 -10.80 4.05 5.32
N THR A 105 -10.51 5.02 4.46
CA THR A 105 -11.20 5.21 3.18
C THR A 105 -10.28 5.21 1.98
N SER A 106 -8.98 5.32 2.21
CA SER A 106 -7.95 5.42 1.18
C SER A 106 -6.71 4.59 1.50
N VAL A 107 -5.88 4.32 0.49
CA VAL A 107 -4.58 3.67 0.68
C VAL A 107 -3.66 4.48 1.60
N ASN A 108 -3.81 5.81 1.64
CA ASN A 108 -3.07 6.64 2.60
C ASN A 108 -3.32 6.21 4.05
N ASP A 109 -4.57 5.89 4.39
CA ASP A 109 -4.93 5.46 5.74
C ASP A 109 -4.33 4.09 6.06
N VAL A 110 -4.36 3.16 5.09
CA VAL A 110 -3.72 1.85 5.19
C VAL A 110 -2.22 1.99 5.42
N VAL A 111 -1.53 2.81 4.62
CA VAL A 111 -0.08 3.04 4.75
C VAL A 111 0.27 3.66 6.11
N LYS A 112 -0.52 4.64 6.59
CA LYS A 112 -0.33 5.23 7.93
C LYS A 112 -0.47 4.18 9.04
N ALA A 113 -1.37 3.20 8.90
CA ALA A 113 -1.62 2.16 9.90
C ALA A 113 -0.66 0.96 9.80
N THR A 114 0.00 0.75 8.65
CA THR A 114 0.86 -0.42 8.40
C THR A 114 2.28 -0.20 8.92
N PRO A 115 2.81 -1.07 9.80
CA PRO A 115 4.21 -1.03 10.22
C PRO A 115 5.18 -1.08 9.02
N GLY A 116 6.30 -0.37 9.10
CA GLY A 116 7.34 -0.36 8.06
C GLY A 116 7.03 0.44 6.80
N LEU A 117 5.82 0.98 6.67
CA LEU A 117 5.47 1.84 5.55
C LEU A 117 5.46 3.32 5.98
N PHE A 118 5.95 4.19 5.11
CA PHE A 118 5.93 5.63 5.30
C PHE A 118 5.13 6.31 4.18
N LEU A 119 4.36 7.32 4.54
CA LEU A 119 3.61 8.17 3.63
C LEU A 119 4.25 9.55 3.62
N SER A 120 4.80 9.96 2.48
CA SER A 120 5.12 11.35 2.18
C SER A 120 3.99 11.94 1.33
N GLN A 121 3.36 12.99 1.82
CA GLN A 121 2.28 13.67 1.10
C GLN A 121 2.70 15.11 0.83
N SER A 122 3.28 15.32 -0.33
CA SER A 122 3.92 16.55 -0.77
C SER A 122 2.99 17.52 -1.50
N SER A 123 1.87 17.80 -1.04
CA SER A 123 0.80 18.69 -1.54
C SER A 123 -0.56 17.99 -1.43
N GLY A 124 -1.60 18.56 -1.99
CA GLY A 124 -2.96 18.06 -1.89
C GLY A 124 -3.19 16.60 -2.33
N PRO A 125 -4.43 16.14 -2.33
CA PRO A 125 -4.79 14.78 -2.71
C PRO A 125 -4.26 14.42 -4.11
N GLY A 126 -3.59 13.25 -4.22
CA GLY A 126 -3.07 12.74 -5.48
C GLY A 126 -1.56 12.93 -5.72
N ARG A 127 -0.83 13.52 -4.76
CA ARG A 127 0.65 13.61 -4.79
C ARG A 127 1.28 12.95 -3.57
N GLN A 128 0.92 11.73 -3.34
CA GLN A 128 1.53 10.91 -2.28
C GLN A 128 2.59 9.98 -2.84
N THR A 129 3.62 9.77 -2.05
CA THR A 129 4.63 8.73 -2.25
C THR A 129 4.56 7.78 -1.06
N TYR A 130 4.48 6.50 -1.35
CA TYR A 130 4.60 5.44 -0.35
C TYR A 130 6.00 4.88 -0.38
N SER A 131 6.56 4.59 0.77
CA SER A 131 7.89 3.98 0.83
C SER A 131 7.97 2.91 1.92
N ALA A 132 8.85 1.94 1.69
CA ALA A 132 9.20 0.90 2.62
C ALA A 132 10.68 0.56 2.46
N ARG A 133 11.35 0.23 3.57
CA ARG A 133 12.75 -0.20 3.55
C ARG A 133 13.69 0.78 2.83
N GLY A 134 13.36 2.09 2.83
CA GLY A 134 14.17 3.15 2.22
C GLY A 134 14.05 3.27 0.70
N PHE A 135 13.00 2.68 0.09
CA PHE A 135 12.69 2.78 -1.34
C PHE A 135 11.21 3.08 -1.55
N ASP A 136 10.89 3.78 -2.63
CA ASP A 136 9.52 4.08 -3.01
C ASP A 136 8.78 2.82 -3.49
N ILE A 137 7.49 2.73 -3.12
CA ILE A 137 6.62 1.63 -3.53
C ILE A 137 5.99 1.98 -4.87
N ASP A 138 6.28 1.20 -5.88
CA ASP A 138 5.76 1.32 -7.24
C ASP A 138 4.86 0.13 -7.64
N ASN A 139 4.81 -0.92 -6.83
CA ASN A 139 4.00 -2.10 -7.09
C ASN A 139 2.67 -2.05 -6.32
N ILE A 140 1.61 -1.67 -7.04
CA ILE A 140 0.22 -1.74 -6.59
C ILE A 140 -0.46 -2.86 -7.39
N MET A 141 -1.24 -3.69 -6.70
CA MET A 141 -1.95 -4.83 -7.31
C MET A 141 -3.43 -4.79 -6.95
N TYR A 142 -4.24 -5.34 -7.83
CA TYR A 142 -5.66 -5.61 -7.60
C TYR A 142 -5.91 -7.10 -7.82
N ASP A 143 -6.39 -7.80 -6.78
CA ASP A 143 -6.58 -9.26 -6.79
C ASP A 143 -5.33 -10.02 -7.30
N ALA A 144 -4.15 -9.62 -6.81
CA ALA A 144 -2.85 -10.16 -7.20
C ALA A 144 -2.47 -9.99 -8.69
N LEU A 145 -3.18 -9.13 -9.45
CA LEU A 145 -2.76 -8.67 -10.77
C LEU A 145 -1.91 -7.42 -10.64
N PRO A 146 -0.63 -7.44 -11.03
CA PRO A 146 0.22 -6.27 -10.95
C PRO A 146 -0.26 -5.16 -11.88
N THR A 147 -0.31 -3.93 -11.34
CA THR A 147 -0.50 -2.72 -12.12
C THR A 147 0.60 -1.73 -11.75
N SER A 148 1.04 -0.90 -12.69
CA SER A 148 1.98 0.15 -12.37
C SER A 148 1.28 1.30 -11.66
N TYR A 149 1.92 1.85 -10.63
CA TYR A 149 1.49 3.07 -9.99
C TYR A 149 2.28 4.24 -10.56
N SER A 150 1.57 5.19 -11.18
CA SER A 150 2.18 6.43 -11.63
C SER A 150 1.90 7.54 -10.62
N GLY A 151 2.95 8.04 -9.96
CA GLY A 151 2.86 9.20 -9.05
C GLY A 151 2.72 10.54 -9.77
N TRP A 152 2.98 10.60 -11.07
CA TRP A 152 2.93 11.81 -11.88
C TRP A 152 1.58 11.96 -12.57
N GLY A 153 0.82 12.98 -12.20
CA GLY A 153 -0.39 13.41 -12.89
C GLY A 153 -1.61 12.46 -12.82
N VAL A 154 -1.38 11.17 -12.84
CA VAL A 154 -2.41 10.11 -12.88
C VAL A 154 -2.49 9.26 -11.62
N GLY A 155 -1.78 9.63 -10.54
CA GLY A 155 -1.86 8.95 -9.25
C GLY A 155 -3.25 9.04 -8.64
N VAL A 156 -3.90 7.91 -8.42
CA VAL A 156 -5.23 7.82 -7.84
C VAL A 156 -5.13 7.24 -6.44
N GLN A 157 -6.03 7.72 -5.57
CA GLN A 157 -6.34 7.05 -4.33
C GLN A 157 -7.50 6.07 -4.57
N PRO A 158 -7.26 4.76 -4.64
CA PRO A 158 -8.37 3.81 -4.71
C PRO A 158 -9.28 3.96 -3.50
N ASN A 159 -10.57 4.03 -3.73
CA ASN A 159 -11.56 4.06 -2.66
C ASN A 159 -11.69 2.68 -2.02
N LEU A 160 -11.48 2.58 -0.72
CA LEU A 160 -11.49 1.30 0.00
C LEU A 160 -12.88 0.68 0.18
N ALA A 161 -13.96 1.36 -0.19
CA ALA A 161 -15.32 0.82 -0.08
C ALA A 161 -15.51 -0.50 -0.86
N MET A 162 -14.81 -0.66 -2.00
CA MET A 162 -14.92 -1.85 -2.85
C MET A 162 -13.95 -2.99 -2.50
N PHE A 163 -13.12 -2.85 -1.44
CA PHE A 163 -12.12 -3.85 -1.07
C PHE A 163 -12.44 -4.54 0.25
N ASP A 164 -12.18 -5.84 0.30
CA ASP A 164 -12.28 -6.68 1.49
C ASP A 164 -11.06 -6.49 2.41
N ARG A 165 -9.88 -6.46 1.84
CA ARG A 165 -8.62 -6.32 2.59
C ARG A 165 -7.51 -5.74 1.72
N VAL A 166 -6.44 -5.33 2.40
CA VAL A 166 -5.19 -4.93 1.75
C VAL A 166 -4.06 -5.78 2.31
N GLU A 167 -3.34 -6.47 1.43
CA GLU A 167 -2.19 -7.31 1.75
C GLU A 167 -0.91 -6.59 1.35
N ILE A 168 0.05 -6.51 2.26
CA ILE A 168 1.31 -5.82 2.05
C ILE A 168 2.46 -6.80 2.24
N ILE A 169 3.35 -6.90 1.25
CA ILE A 169 4.56 -7.72 1.30
C ILE A 169 5.75 -6.79 1.20
N ARG A 170 6.63 -6.82 2.20
CA ARG A 170 7.82 -5.96 2.23
C ARG A 170 9.04 -6.64 1.60
N GLY A 171 9.90 -5.86 0.98
CA GLY A 171 11.09 -6.31 0.27
C GLY A 171 10.88 -6.46 -1.24
N ALA A 172 11.77 -7.20 -1.89
CA ALA A 172 11.68 -7.45 -3.32
C ALA A 172 10.55 -8.44 -3.64
N THR A 173 9.66 -8.07 -4.56
CA THR A 173 8.47 -8.84 -4.94
C THR A 173 8.52 -9.33 -6.40
N GLY A 174 9.71 -9.40 -6.97
CA GLY A 174 9.90 -9.65 -8.39
C GLY A 174 9.35 -10.99 -8.89
N LEU A 175 9.24 -12.03 -8.05
CA LEU A 175 8.59 -13.28 -8.42
C LEU A 175 7.17 -13.06 -8.95
N ILE A 176 6.41 -12.17 -8.33
CA ILE A 176 5.01 -11.88 -8.67
C ILE A 176 4.90 -10.69 -9.62
N THR A 177 5.62 -9.60 -9.35
CA THR A 177 5.49 -8.34 -10.08
C THR A 177 6.42 -8.23 -11.30
N GLY A 178 7.52 -9.00 -11.31
CA GLY A 178 8.60 -8.90 -12.28
C GLY A 178 9.48 -7.68 -12.03
N SER A 179 9.08 -6.51 -12.51
CA SER A 179 9.84 -5.25 -12.32
C SER A 179 9.27 -4.36 -11.23
N GLY A 180 10.13 -3.52 -10.64
CA GLY A 180 9.82 -2.52 -9.63
C GLY A 180 10.97 -2.31 -8.64
N ASN A 181 10.71 -1.51 -7.60
CA ASN A 181 11.65 -1.25 -6.51
C ASN A 181 11.64 -2.35 -5.45
N PRO A 182 12.77 -2.60 -4.76
CA PRO A 182 12.85 -3.59 -3.69
C PRO A 182 12.29 -3.06 -2.36
N SER A 183 11.11 -2.49 -2.39
CA SER A 183 10.44 -1.78 -1.29
C SER A 183 9.32 -2.60 -0.65
N ALA A 184 8.19 -2.66 -1.32
CA ALA A 184 7.03 -3.48 -0.99
C ALA A 184 6.10 -3.61 -2.19
N ALA A 185 5.14 -4.54 -2.09
CA ALA A 185 3.95 -4.56 -2.93
C ALA A 185 2.69 -4.40 -2.07
N ILE A 186 1.72 -3.62 -2.55
CA ILE A 186 0.42 -3.41 -1.92
C ILE A 186 -0.64 -4.06 -2.82
N ASN A 187 -1.28 -5.12 -2.33
CA ASN A 187 -2.35 -5.82 -3.03
C ASN A 187 -3.70 -5.52 -2.39
N MET A 188 -4.61 -4.96 -3.15
CA MET A 188 -5.98 -4.67 -2.75
C MET A 188 -6.91 -5.77 -3.26
N VAL A 189 -7.50 -6.53 -2.34
CA VAL A 189 -8.40 -7.64 -2.65
C VAL A 189 -9.83 -7.14 -2.63
N ARG A 190 -10.55 -7.29 -3.76
CA ARG A 190 -11.92 -6.80 -3.93
C ARG A 190 -12.93 -7.61 -3.14
N LYS A 191 -14.01 -6.96 -2.70
CA LYS A 191 -15.17 -7.61 -2.12
C LYS A 191 -15.80 -8.56 -3.13
N ARG A 192 -16.20 -9.76 -2.67
CA ARG A 192 -16.92 -10.76 -3.47
C ARG A 192 -18.40 -10.76 -3.09
N PRO A 193 -19.29 -11.26 -3.96
CA PRO A 193 -20.68 -11.51 -3.59
C PRO A 193 -20.78 -12.48 -2.43
N THR A 194 -21.78 -12.29 -1.58
CA THR A 194 -22.06 -13.15 -0.42
C THR A 194 -23.13 -14.20 -0.75
N VAL A 195 -23.09 -15.29 -0.01
CA VAL A 195 -24.10 -16.37 -0.13
C VAL A 195 -25.44 -15.95 0.47
N ASP A 196 -25.39 -15.10 1.51
CA ASP A 196 -26.57 -14.53 2.14
C ASP A 196 -26.84 -13.11 1.65
N GLN A 197 -28.12 -12.73 1.64
CA GLN A 197 -28.49 -11.35 1.33
C GLN A 197 -28.02 -10.43 2.44
N GLN A 198 -27.31 -9.37 2.08
CA GLN A 198 -26.96 -8.29 2.98
C GLN A 198 -27.03 -6.94 2.28
N VAL A 199 -27.53 -5.95 3.00
CA VAL A 199 -27.55 -4.56 2.56
C VAL A 199 -27.07 -3.69 3.70
N THR A 200 -26.08 -2.85 3.42
CA THR A 200 -25.51 -1.91 4.37
C THR A 200 -25.56 -0.49 3.81
N LEU A 201 -26.07 0.45 4.60
CA LEU A 201 -25.99 1.87 4.32
C LEU A 201 -25.06 2.52 5.33
N THR A 202 -24.11 3.32 4.86
CA THR A 202 -23.21 4.09 5.73
C THR A 202 -23.32 5.57 5.38
N GLY A 203 -23.51 6.39 6.39
CA GLY A 203 -23.45 7.85 6.29
C GLY A 203 -22.40 8.38 7.27
N ALA A 204 -21.59 9.34 6.86
CA ALA A 204 -20.64 9.98 7.75
C ALA A 204 -20.57 11.48 7.50
N THR A 205 -20.31 12.26 8.57
CA THR A 205 -20.10 13.69 8.51
C THR A 205 -18.99 14.09 9.48
N GLY A 206 -18.17 15.05 9.09
CA GLY A 206 -17.00 15.41 9.88
C GLY A 206 -16.54 16.85 9.71
N SER A 207 -15.36 17.12 10.25
CA SER A 207 -14.69 18.41 10.14
C SER A 207 -14.46 18.78 8.68
N TRP A 208 -14.55 20.09 8.38
CA TRP A 208 -14.36 20.66 7.04
C TRP A 208 -15.39 20.14 6.03
N ASP A 209 -16.66 20.09 6.47
CA ASP A 209 -17.79 19.64 5.66
C ASP A 209 -17.58 18.30 4.93
N ASP A 210 -16.76 17.40 5.53
CA ASP A 210 -16.52 16.06 5.01
C ASP A 210 -17.75 15.19 5.17
N ASN A 211 -18.54 15.07 4.09
CA ASN A 211 -19.76 14.30 4.05
C ASN A 211 -19.60 13.08 3.15
N ARG A 212 -20.03 11.92 3.63
CA ARG A 212 -19.88 10.63 2.93
C ARG A 212 -21.18 9.84 2.97
N GLY A 213 -21.46 9.14 1.86
CA GLY A 213 -22.53 8.16 1.76
C GLY A 213 -22.05 6.91 1.07
N GLU A 214 -22.42 5.74 1.56
CA GLU A 214 -22.08 4.45 0.97
C GLU A 214 -23.29 3.51 1.04
N ILE A 215 -23.50 2.76 -0.05
CA ILE A 215 -24.42 1.62 -0.12
C ILE A 215 -23.61 0.40 -0.55
N ASP A 216 -23.79 -0.71 0.15
CA ASP A 216 -23.20 -2.02 -0.17
C ASP A 216 -24.31 -3.06 -0.09
N ALA A 217 -24.64 -3.66 -1.24
CA ALA A 217 -25.71 -4.63 -1.36
C ALA A 217 -25.19 -5.88 -2.07
N SER A 218 -25.40 -7.04 -1.46
CA SER A 218 -25.01 -8.34 -1.98
C SER A 218 -26.14 -9.36 -1.78
N SER A 219 -26.31 -10.25 -2.76
CA SER A 219 -27.36 -11.26 -2.70
C SER A 219 -27.10 -12.41 -3.67
N PRO A 220 -27.55 -13.65 -3.36
CA PRO A 220 -27.79 -14.65 -4.37
C PRO A 220 -28.87 -14.15 -5.36
N LEU A 221 -28.68 -14.42 -6.65
CA LEU A 221 -29.55 -13.98 -7.74
C LEU A 221 -30.43 -15.11 -8.27
N ASN A 222 -30.23 -16.35 -7.79
CA ASN A 222 -31.05 -17.51 -8.07
C ASN A 222 -31.30 -18.34 -6.79
N GLU A 223 -32.28 -19.22 -6.81
CA GLU A 223 -32.66 -20.04 -5.65
C GLU A 223 -31.58 -21.04 -5.21
N SER A 224 -30.74 -21.50 -6.14
CA SER A 224 -29.63 -22.41 -5.83
C SER A 224 -28.40 -21.72 -5.21
N GLY A 225 -28.36 -20.39 -5.19
CA GLY A 225 -27.19 -19.62 -4.71
C GLY A 225 -25.96 -19.72 -5.62
N THR A 226 -26.07 -20.38 -6.78
CA THR A 226 -24.96 -20.55 -7.73
C THR A 226 -24.66 -19.30 -8.56
N LEU A 227 -25.58 -18.34 -8.60
CA LEU A 227 -25.36 -17.02 -9.19
C LEU A 227 -25.54 -15.98 -8.10
N ARG A 228 -24.51 -15.18 -7.88
CA ARG A 228 -24.43 -14.15 -6.82
C ARG A 228 -24.02 -12.82 -7.40
N GLY A 229 -24.47 -11.73 -6.82
CA GLY A 229 -24.11 -10.38 -7.23
C GLY A 229 -23.90 -9.43 -6.06
N ARG A 230 -23.01 -8.47 -6.26
CA ARG A 230 -22.77 -7.39 -5.30
C ARG A 230 -22.62 -6.05 -6.01
N VAL A 231 -23.15 -5.00 -5.40
CA VAL A 231 -23.02 -3.63 -5.86
C VAL A 231 -22.58 -2.76 -4.68
N VAL A 232 -21.55 -1.93 -4.88
CA VAL A 232 -21.10 -0.93 -3.92
C VAL A 232 -21.11 0.43 -4.60
N GLY A 233 -21.77 1.41 -3.98
CA GLY A 233 -21.73 2.82 -4.37
C GLY A 233 -21.25 3.66 -3.20
N SER A 234 -20.29 4.55 -3.43
CA SER A 234 -19.78 5.48 -2.42
C SER A 234 -19.58 6.85 -3.03
N TYR A 235 -19.94 7.90 -2.29
CA TYR A 235 -19.67 9.29 -2.65
C TYR A 235 -19.20 10.07 -1.43
N ARG A 236 -18.23 10.94 -1.62
CA ARG A 236 -17.68 11.85 -0.62
C ARG A 236 -17.52 13.22 -1.23
N ASP A 237 -17.92 14.25 -0.50
CA ASP A 237 -17.67 15.66 -0.76
C ASP A 237 -17.07 16.27 0.49
N ALA A 238 -15.91 16.93 0.37
CA ALA A 238 -15.15 17.41 1.51
C ALA A 238 -14.30 18.63 1.16
N ASP A 239 -14.28 19.59 2.06
CA ASP A 239 -13.23 20.58 2.15
C ASP A 239 -12.02 20.00 2.88
N THR A 240 -10.93 20.77 2.96
CA THR A 240 -9.77 20.44 3.80
C THR A 240 -9.53 21.57 4.80
N PHE A 241 -8.53 21.38 5.66
CA PHE A 241 -8.10 22.44 6.58
C PHE A 241 -7.39 23.61 5.88
N ARG A 242 -7.04 23.47 4.59
CA ARG A 242 -6.46 24.54 3.77
C ARG A 242 -7.56 25.33 3.09
N ASP A 243 -7.41 26.65 3.07
CA ASP A 243 -8.37 27.54 2.43
C ASP A 243 -8.55 27.14 0.96
N LYS A 244 -9.77 27.16 0.43
CA LYS A 244 -10.15 26.89 -0.96
C LYS A 244 -9.88 25.46 -1.46
N GLU A 245 -9.28 24.59 -0.69
CA GLU A 245 -9.02 23.22 -1.11
C GLU A 245 -10.20 22.31 -0.80
N ASN A 246 -10.76 21.70 -1.84
CA ASN A 246 -11.87 20.77 -1.74
C ASN A 246 -11.65 19.55 -2.64
N SER A 247 -12.42 18.50 -2.39
CA SER A 247 -12.39 17.30 -3.20
C SER A 247 -13.73 16.57 -3.18
N ASP A 248 -14.13 16.03 -4.31
CA ASP A 248 -15.21 15.07 -4.41
C ASP A 248 -14.71 13.75 -5.01
N HIS A 249 -15.23 12.64 -4.48
CA HIS A 249 -14.84 11.28 -4.85
C HIS A 249 -16.09 10.41 -4.98
N GLY A 250 -16.27 9.80 -6.13
CA GLY A 250 -17.35 8.85 -6.36
C GLY A 250 -16.82 7.50 -6.81
N VAL A 251 -17.36 6.41 -6.28
CA VAL A 251 -17.11 5.06 -6.77
C VAL A 251 -18.41 4.30 -7.00
N PHE A 252 -18.46 3.57 -8.09
CA PHE A 252 -19.44 2.54 -8.37
C PHE A 252 -18.69 1.24 -8.66
N TYR A 253 -19.05 0.18 -8.00
CA TYR A 253 -18.49 -1.17 -8.16
C TYR A 253 -19.63 -2.17 -8.29
N ALA A 254 -19.52 -3.07 -9.24
CA ALA A 254 -20.43 -4.18 -9.42
C ALA A 254 -19.66 -5.44 -9.76
N VAL A 255 -20.02 -6.56 -9.15
CA VAL A 255 -19.41 -7.86 -9.41
C VAL A 255 -20.47 -8.97 -9.37
N GLY A 256 -20.39 -9.87 -10.33
CA GLY A 256 -21.17 -11.10 -10.40
C GLY A 256 -20.25 -12.31 -10.30
N GLU A 257 -20.73 -13.36 -9.67
CA GLU A 257 -20.05 -14.64 -9.53
C GLU A 257 -21.01 -15.77 -9.84
N ALA A 258 -20.57 -16.71 -10.67
CA ALA A 258 -21.35 -17.85 -11.11
C ALA A 258 -20.57 -19.15 -10.90
N ASP A 259 -21.13 -20.08 -10.14
CA ASP A 259 -20.64 -21.44 -10.05
C ASP A 259 -21.19 -22.20 -11.28
N LEU A 260 -20.33 -22.32 -12.31
CA LEU A 260 -20.67 -22.98 -13.56
C LEU A 260 -20.77 -24.52 -13.41
N SER A 261 -20.04 -25.02 -12.41
CA SER A 261 -20.12 -26.41 -11.91
C SER A 261 -19.65 -26.40 -10.44
N GLU A 262 -19.68 -27.56 -9.79
CA GLU A 262 -19.12 -27.71 -8.41
C GLU A 262 -17.62 -27.36 -8.32
N ASP A 263 -16.90 -27.47 -9.44
CA ASP A 263 -15.48 -27.28 -9.56
C ASP A 263 -15.07 -26.00 -10.33
N THR A 264 -16.05 -25.25 -10.87
CA THR A 264 -15.74 -24.09 -11.73
C THR A 264 -16.53 -22.87 -11.30
N THR A 265 -15.81 -21.83 -10.90
CA THR A 265 -16.38 -20.50 -10.57
C THR A 265 -15.88 -19.46 -11.56
N ALA A 266 -16.79 -18.66 -12.11
CA ALA A 266 -16.49 -17.51 -12.96
C ALA A 266 -16.93 -16.22 -12.27
N THR A 267 -16.07 -15.21 -12.31
CA THR A 267 -16.32 -13.88 -11.77
C THR A 267 -16.16 -12.84 -12.87
N LEU A 268 -17.08 -11.87 -12.92
CA LEU A 268 -17.00 -10.71 -13.79
C LEU A 268 -17.37 -9.45 -13.00
N GLY A 269 -16.57 -8.41 -13.14
CA GLY A 269 -16.81 -7.17 -12.41
C GLY A 269 -16.45 -5.91 -13.19
N PHE A 270 -17.02 -4.82 -12.73
CA PHE A 270 -16.82 -3.48 -13.24
C PHE A 270 -16.68 -2.49 -12.09
N SER A 271 -15.79 -1.53 -12.22
CA SER A 271 -15.75 -0.37 -11.33
C SER A 271 -15.57 0.92 -12.12
N ARG A 272 -16.21 1.98 -11.64
CA ARG A 272 -15.98 3.35 -12.07
C ARG A 272 -15.63 4.19 -10.86
N GLN A 273 -14.53 4.94 -10.93
CA GLN A 273 -14.13 5.93 -9.95
C GLN A 273 -14.02 7.29 -10.65
N HIS A 274 -14.59 8.32 -10.01
CA HIS A 274 -14.49 9.71 -10.40
C HIS A 274 -13.93 10.51 -9.25
N ASP A 275 -12.87 11.26 -9.50
CA ASP A 275 -12.22 12.13 -8.52
C ASP A 275 -12.08 13.53 -9.09
N ARG A 276 -12.46 14.52 -8.32
CA ARG A 276 -12.18 15.92 -8.61
C ARG A 276 -11.58 16.57 -7.38
N THR A 277 -10.53 17.35 -7.56
CA THR A 277 -9.83 18.01 -6.48
C THR A 277 -9.33 19.36 -6.92
N ASN A 278 -9.70 20.40 -6.18
CA ASN A 278 -9.05 21.69 -6.25
C ASN A 278 -7.92 21.70 -5.21
N PHE A 279 -6.67 21.69 -5.63
CA PHE A 279 -5.52 21.67 -4.74
C PHE A 279 -4.31 22.36 -5.35
N PHE A 280 -3.48 22.95 -4.51
CA PHE A 280 -2.21 23.52 -4.90
C PHE A 280 -1.17 22.41 -5.15
N TRP A 281 -0.57 22.40 -6.33
CA TRP A 281 0.41 21.39 -6.73
C TRP A 281 1.72 21.47 -5.95
N GLY A 282 2.18 22.67 -5.60
CA GLY A 282 3.38 22.90 -4.81
C GLY A 282 3.16 22.69 -3.32
N GLY A 283 4.25 22.84 -2.56
CA GLY A 283 4.22 22.95 -1.10
C GLY A 283 4.26 24.41 -0.64
N LEU A 284 4.32 24.59 0.66
CA LEU A 284 4.48 25.91 1.27
C LEU A 284 5.85 26.50 0.89
N PRO A 285 5.93 27.80 0.54
CA PRO A 285 7.20 28.41 0.18
C PRO A 285 8.14 28.53 1.38
N ILE A 286 9.43 28.38 1.11
CA ILE A 286 10.51 28.65 2.06
C ILE A 286 11.19 29.98 1.76
N GLY A 287 11.88 30.55 2.76
CA GLY A 287 12.73 31.73 2.58
C GLY A 287 13.94 31.46 1.68
N THR A 288 14.57 32.49 1.14
CA THR A 288 15.82 32.39 0.38
C THR A 288 17.01 31.88 1.19
N ASN A 289 16.87 31.90 2.51
CA ASN A 289 17.80 31.32 3.47
C ASN A 289 17.51 29.85 3.82
N GLY A 290 16.54 29.22 3.18
CA GLY A 290 16.13 27.86 3.41
C GLY A 290 15.17 27.62 4.59
N HIS A 291 14.83 28.67 5.37
CA HIS A 291 13.94 28.51 6.53
C HIS A 291 12.46 28.48 6.12
N HIS A 292 11.64 27.74 6.86
CA HIS A 292 10.19 27.83 6.81
C HIS A 292 9.72 29.26 7.13
N LEU A 293 8.62 29.66 6.51
CA LEU A 293 8.06 31.02 6.67
C LEU A 293 7.01 31.12 7.80
N ASP A 294 6.84 30.09 8.62
CA ASP A 294 5.85 30.02 9.73
C ASP A 294 4.42 30.44 9.31
N LEU A 295 4.02 30.02 8.11
CA LEU A 295 2.70 30.31 7.58
C LEU A 295 1.61 29.56 8.35
N PRO A 296 0.37 30.12 8.44
CA PRO A 296 -0.77 29.39 9.00
C PRO A 296 -0.98 28.04 8.30
N ARG A 297 -1.44 27.01 9.03
CA ARG A 297 -1.73 25.70 8.45
C ARG A 297 -2.78 25.75 7.33
N SER A 298 -3.71 26.71 7.41
CA SER A 298 -4.75 26.94 6.40
C SER A 298 -4.24 27.62 5.11
N THR A 299 -2.95 28.03 5.06
CA THR A 299 -2.42 28.73 3.90
C THR A 299 -2.58 27.90 2.62
N TYR A 300 -3.24 28.50 1.63
CA TYR A 300 -3.36 28.00 0.27
C TYR A 300 -2.68 28.97 -0.69
N PRO A 301 -1.46 28.73 -1.13
CA PRO A 301 -0.71 29.66 -1.98
C PRO A 301 -1.06 29.55 -3.46
N GLY A 302 -2.01 28.71 -3.83
CA GLY A 302 -2.46 28.46 -5.19
C GLY A 302 -3.44 29.52 -5.73
N THR A 303 -4.04 29.19 -6.86
CA THR A 303 -5.03 30.02 -7.55
C THR A 303 -6.43 29.40 -7.46
N ASP A 304 -7.48 30.19 -7.75
CA ASP A 304 -8.88 29.72 -7.69
C ASP A 304 -9.26 28.79 -8.86
N TRP A 305 -8.41 28.67 -9.86
CA TRP A 305 -8.67 27.90 -11.09
C TRP A 305 -7.93 26.56 -11.14
N GLU A 306 -7.20 26.20 -10.10
CA GLU A 306 -6.54 24.91 -10.03
C GLU A 306 -7.57 23.80 -9.96
N ASP A 307 -7.36 22.75 -10.74
CA ASP A 307 -8.31 21.64 -10.84
C ASP A 307 -7.60 20.39 -11.36
N LYS A 308 -7.88 19.28 -10.70
CA LYS A 308 -7.54 17.95 -11.19
C LYS A 308 -8.80 17.11 -11.22
N THR A 309 -9.15 16.66 -12.41
CA THR A 309 -10.27 15.72 -12.60
C THR A 309 -9.72 14.40 -13.09
N GLN A 310 -10.25 13.28 -12.58
CA GLN A 310 -9.81 11.95 -12.97
C GLN A 310 -10.97 10.97 -13.03
N ASP A 311 -11.09 10.27 -14.14
CA ASP A 311 -12.05 9.20 -14.36
C ASP A 311 -11.33 7.88 -14.62
N ILE A 312 -11.70 6.82 -13.89
CA ILE A 312 -11.16 5.48 -14.07
C ILE A 312 -12.31 4.51 -14.22
N ASN A 313 -12.28 3.72 -15.29
CA ASN A 313 -13.20 2.62 -15.50
C ASN A 313 -12.38 1.33 -15.60
N THR A 314 -12.74 0.32 -14.81
CA THR A 314 -12.06 -0.98 -14.81
C THR A 314 -13.07 -2.09 -15.07
N VAL A 315 -12.76 -2.95 -16.02
CA VAL A 315 -13.43 -4.24 -16.21
C VAL A 315 -12.45 -5.33 -15.82
N PHE A 316 -12.89 -6.32 -15.08
CA PHE A 316 -12.05 -7.44 -14.68
C PHE A 316 -12.84 -8.73 -14.67
N GLY A 317 -12.17 -9.85 -14.85
CA GLY A 317 -12.77 -11.17 -14.81
C GLY A 317 -11.78 -12.23 -14.36
N GLU A 318 -12.32 -13.31 -13.81
CA GLU A 318 -11.57 -14.42 -13.25
C GLU A 318 -12.34 -15.72 -13.49
N VAL A 319 -11.62 -16.79 -13.81
CA VAL A 319 -12.16 -18.15 -13.84
C VAL A 319 -11.23 -19.04 -13.03
N LYS A 320 -11.81 -19.79 -12.11
CA LYS A 320 -11.13 -20.83 -11.33
C LYS A 320 -11.75 -22.17 -11.64
N HIS A 321 -10.90 -23.17 -11.87
CA HIS A 321 -11.34 -24.54 -12.09
C HIS A 321 -10.46 -25.49 -11.29
N ARG A 322 -11.07 -26.35 -10.46
CA ARG A 322 -10.41 -27.42 -9.73
C ARG A 322 -10.57 -28.73 -10.47
N PHE A 323 -9.47 -29.38 -10.73
CA PHE A 323 -9.45 -30.72 -11.34
C PHE A 323 -9.56 -31.80 -10.26
N ALA A 324 -9.98 -32.99 -10.66
CA ALA A 324 -10.17 -34.16 -9.78
C ALA A 324 -8.89 -34.61 -9.03
N ASN A 325 -7.71 -34.13 -9.42
CA ASN A 325 -6.41 -34.40 -8.81
C ASN A 325 -5.92 -33.24 -7.92
N ASP A 326 -6.84 -32.39 -7.45
CA ASP A 326 -6.58 -31.20 -6.61
C ASP A 326 -5.72 -30.13 -7.26
N TRP A 327 -5.48 -30.19 -8.56
CA TRP A 327 -4.91 -29.07 -9.30
C TRP A 327 -5.97 -27.99 -9.53
N GLU A 328 -5.57 -26.75 -9.41
CA GLU A 328 -6.41 -25.58 -9.73
C GLU A 328 -5.83 -24.83 -10.94
N LEU A 329 -6.69 -24.48 -11.89
CA LEU A 329 -6.38 -23.53 -12.96
C LEU A 329 -7.02 -22.20 -12.63
N HIS A 330 -6.22 -21.14 -12.66
CA HIS A 330 -6.65 -19.78 -12.44
C HIS A 330 -6.37 -18.91 -13.66
N LEU A 331 -7.40 -18.25 -14.17
CA LEU A 331 -7.34 -17.31 -15.28
C LEU A 331 -7.84 -15.96 -14.78
N ALA A 332 -7.06 -14.91 -14.90
CA ALA A 332 -7.47 -13.57 -14.49
C ALA A 332 -7.09 -12.53 -15.55
N ALA A 333 -7.97 -11.56 -15.76
CA ALA A 333 -7.76 -10.45 -16.66
C ALA A 333 -8.34 -9.16 -16.10
N SER A 334 -7.71 -8.04 -16.39
CA SER A 334 -8.22 -6.71 -16.04
C SER A 334 -7.81 -5.69 -17.09
N GLN A 335 -8.74 -4.79 -17.42
CA GLN A 335 -8.46 -3.61 -18.23
C GLN A 335 -9.00 -2.37 -17.51
N ALA A 336 -8.14 -1.38 -17.29
CA ALA A 336 -8.50 -0.08 -16.75
C ALA A 336 -8.26 1.01 -17.80
N THR A 337 -9.25 1.86 -18.01
CA THR A 337 -9.12 3.09 -18.80
C THR A 337 -9.16 4.27 -17.85
N GLN A 338 -8.22 5.17 -18.00
CA GLN A 338 -8.06 6.33 -17.12
C GLN A 338 -7.91 7.60 -17.93
N LYS A 339 -8.61 8.65 -17.51
CA LYS A 339 -8.47 10.00 -18.07
C LYS A 339 -8.25 10.98 -16.93
N ALA A 340 -7.21 11.77 -16.99
CA ALA A 340 -6.93 12.79 -16.01
C ALA A 340 -6.64 14.13 -16.72
N LEU A 341 -7.27 15.20 -16.25
CA LEU A 341 -6.94 16.57 -16.62
C LEU A 341 -6.38 17.26 -15.37
N PHE A 342 -5.22 17.84 -15.51
CA PHE A 342 -4.57 18.61 -14.46
C PHE A 342 -4.32 20.03 -14.95
N SER A 343 -4.74 21.03 -14.17
CA SER A 343 -4.38 22.44 -14.32
C SER A 343 -3.92 22.95 -12.97
N GLY A 344 -2.68 23.35 -12.83
CA GLY A 344 -2.17 23.70 -11.52
C GLY A 344 -0.99 24.66 -11.54
N THR A 345 -0.60 25.06 -10.35
CA THR A 345 0.52 25.97 -10.13
C THR A 345 1.45 25.46 -9.04
N TYR A 346 2.67 25.95 -9.05
CA TYR A 346 3.60 25.87 -7.92
C TYR A 346 4.39 27.17 -7.81
N LEU A 347 4.88 27.46 -6.62
CA LEU A 347 5.71 28.62 -6.38
C LEU A 347 7.18 28.29 -6.63
N SER A 348 7.88 29.11 -7.40
CA SER A 348 9.30 28.95 -7.68
C SER A 348 10.04 30.29 -7.73
N ARG A 349 11.36 30.24 -7.63
CA ARG A 349 12.26 31.36 -7.88
C ARG A 349 13.14 31.11 -9.10
N TYR A 350 12.67 30.28 -10.02
CA TYR A 350 13.42 29.91 -11.22
C TYR A 350 13.87 31.13 -12.05
N SER A 351 13.00 32.13 -12.17
CA SER A 351 13.25 33.35 -12.96
C SER A 351 13.53 34.60 -12.11
N GLY A 352 13.82 34.46 -10.80
CA GLY A 352 14.11 35.58 -9.90
C GLY A 352 13.29 35.58 -8.60
N PRO A 353 12.50 36.63 -8.31
CA PRO A 353 11.63 36.65 -7.13
C PRO A 353 10.62 35.51 -7.13
N LEU A 354 10.11 35.15 -5.92
CA LEU A 354 9.08 34.13 -5.77
C LEU A 354 7.87 34.49 -6.65
N ALA A 355 7.51 33.58 -7.53
CA ALA A 355 6.44 33.74 -8.48
C ALA A 355 5.72 32.40 -8.73
N THR A 356 4.53 32.47 -9.28
CA THR A 356 3.73 31.31 -9.66
C THR A 356 4.18 30.77 -11.01
N THR A 357 4.45 29.48 -11.07
CA THR A 357 4.60 28.72 -12.32
C THR A 357 3.30 27.96 -12.57
N ALA A 358 2.74 28.09 -13.77
CA ALA A 358 1.48 27.46 -14.15
C ALA A 358 1.66 26.50 -15.33
N TRP A 359 0.97 25.37 -15.28
CA TRP A 359 0.97 24.39 -16.35
C TRP A 359 -0.33 23.59 -16.41
N GLN A 360 -0.58 22.95 -17.54
CA GLN A 360 -1.71 22.06 -17.76
C GLN A 360 -1.25 20.84 -18.55
N ALA A 361 -1.74 19.68 -18.16
CA ALA A 361 -1.57 18.43 -18.90
C ALA A 361 -2.84 17.58 -18.81
N ARG A 362 -3.08 16.79 -19.85
CA ARG A 362 -4.10 15.75 -19.84
C ARG A 362 -3.44 14.41 -20.12
N TYR A 363 -3.89 13.38 -19.41
CA TYR A 363 -3.41 12.02 -19.53
C TYR A 363 -4.58 11.11 -19.91
N ASP A 364 -4.41 10.37 -20.99
CA ASP A 364 -5.28 9.26 -21.37
C ASP A 364 -4.46 7.97 -21.26
N GLU A 365 -4.87 7.04 -20.38
CA GLU A 365 -4.11 5.82 -20.09
C GLU A 365 -5.01 4.58 -20.19
N VAL A 366 -4.47 3.51 -20.78
CA VAL A 366 -5.06 2.18 -20.79
C VAL A 366 -4.09 1.20 -20.17
N LYS A 367 -4.52 0.55 -19.07
CA LYS A 367 -3.78 -0.53 -18.42
C LYS A 367 -4.46 -1.84 -18.66
N THR A 368 -3.71 -2.85 -19.09
CA THR A 368 -4.22 -4.22 -19.29
C THR A 368 -3.30 -5.19 -18.57
N ALA A 369 -3.88 -6.14 -17.83
CA ALA A 369 -3.15 -7.17 -17.13
C ALA A 369 -3.83 -8.54 -17.31
N TYR A 370 -3.02 -9.57 -17.50
CA TYR A 370 -3.43 -10.96 -17.57
C TYR A 370 -2.53 -11.81 -16.68
N ASP A 371 -3.11 -12.81 -16.04
CA ASP A 371 -2.38 -13.84 -15.31
C ASP A 371 -3.08 -15.20 -15.48
N VAL A 372 -2.30 -16.20 -15.83
CA VAL A 372 -2.76 -17.57 -16.00
C VAL A 372 -1.81 -18.48 -15.27
N PHE A 373 -2.29 -19.23 -14.32
CA PHE A 373 -1.47 -20.23 -13.63
C PHE A 373 -2.25 -21.48 -13.27
N ALA A 374 -1.50 -22.56 -13.11
CA ALA A 374 -1.98 -23.79 -12.51
C ALA A 374 -1.17 -24.05 -11.24
N SER A 375 -1.86 -24.48 -10.18
CA SER A 375 -1.26 -24.87 -8.91
C SER A 375 -1.82 -26.19 -8.43
N GLY A 376 -1.01 -26.97 -7.74
CA GLY A 376 -1.50 -28.24 -7.19
C GLY A 376 -0.41 -29.07 -6.52
N PRO A 377 -0.83 -30.17 -5.88
CA PRO A 377 0.06 -31.10 -5.19
C PRO A 377 0.86 -31.96 -6.19
N VAL A 378 2.07 -32.29 -5.80
CA VAL A 378 2.95 -33.25 -6.50
C VAL A 378 3.55 -34.19 -5.47
N GLU A 379 3.24 -35.49 -5.59
CA GLU A 379 3.82 -36.51 -4.74
C GLU A 379 5.21 -36.92 -5.22
N ALA A 380 6.22 -36.64 -4.40
CA ALA A 380 7.59 -37.03 -4.66
C ALA A 380 8.35 -37.32 -3.37
N PHE A 381 9.27 -38.28 -3.42
CA PHE A 381 10.13 -38.67 -2.28
C PHE A 381 9.34 -39.05 -1.01
N GLY A 382 8.12 -39.58 -1.17
CA GLY A 382 7.24 -39.97 -0.07
C GLY A 382 6.58 -38.81 0.66
N ARG A 383 6.55 -37.61 0.06
CA ARG A 383 5.92 -36.39 0.61
C ARG A 383 5.13 -35.66 -0.44
N SER A 384 4.12 -34.93 -0.01
CA SER A 384 3.36 -34.01 -0.84
C SER A 384 4.08 -32.66 -0.91
N HIS A 385 4.24 -32.15 -2.11
CA HIS A 385 4.80 -30.87 -2.45
C HIS A 385 3.77 -30.05 -3.20
N GLU A 386 3.92 -28.73 -3.23
CA GLU A 386 3.03 -27.85 -4.00
C GLU A 386 3.83 -27.15 -5.11
N VAL A 387 3.22 -27.03 -6.27
CA VAL A 387 3.81 -26.42 -7.46
C VAL A 387 2.84 -25.41 -8.04
N VAL A 388 3.36 -24.25 -8.43
CA VAL A 388 2.68 -23.24 -9.24
C VAL A 388 3.46 -23.03 -10.51
N VAL A 389 2.82 -23.06 -11.65
CA VAL A 389 3.39 -22.68 -12.95
C VAL A 389 2.46 -21.70 -13.63
N GLY A 390 3.00 -20.59 -14.12
CA GLY A 390 2.16 -19.58 -14.71
C GLY A 390 2.86 -18.64 -15.69
N THR A 391 2.04 -17.81 -16.30
CA THR A 391 2.45 -16.72 -17.19
C THR A 391 1.61 -15.50 -16.94
N SER A 392 2.24 -14.33 -17.01
CA SER A 392 1.55 -13.06 -16.86
C SER A 392 1.97 -12.05 -17.92
N SER A 393 1.09 -11.12 -18.23
CA SER A 393 1.37 -9.98 -19.11
C SER A 393 0.71 -8.74 -18.53
N ARG A 394 1.43 -7.62 -18.54
CA ARG A 394 0.85 -6.30 -18.27
C ARG A 394 1.31 -5.30 -19.32
N GLN A 395 0.44 -4.36 -19.65
CA GLN A 395 0.71 -3.25 -20.56
C GLN A 395 0.14 -1.98 -19.95
N SER A 396 0.89 -0.89 -20.04
CA SER A 396 0.42 0.48 -19.82
C SER A 396 0.67 1.27 -21.10
N ASP A 397 -0.38 1.88 -21.61
CA ASP A 397 -0.39 2.70 -22.82
C ASP A 397 -0.86 4.09 -22.42
N VAL A 398 0.04 5.07 -22.44
CA VAL A 398 -0.20 6.43 -21.93
C VAL A 398 -0.01 7.44 -23.05
N THR A 399 -1.02 8.28 -23.28
CA THR A 399 -0.88 9.48 -24.09
C THR A 399 -0.94 10.71 -23.19
N THR A 400 0.14 11.48 -23.17
CA THR A 400 0.23 12.76 -22.48
C THR A 400 -0.03 13.88 -23.48
N HIS A 401 -1.12 14.62 -23.29
CA HIS A 401 -1.41 15.81 -24.05
C HIS A 401 -0.80 17.03 -23.35
N ASN A 402 0.15 17.67 -23.99
CA ASN A 402 0.84 18.83 -23.46
C ASN A 402 0.16 20.12 -23.88
N TYR A 403 0.20 21.13 -23.04
CA TYR A 403 -0.40 22.42 -23.27
C TYR A 403 0.62 23.55 -23.08
N SER A 404 0.47 24.59 -23.90
CA SER A 404 1.24 25.84 -23.82
C SER A 404 0.30 27.01 -23.47
N PRO A 405 0.76 28.07 -22.78
CA PRO A 405 2.14 28.25 -22.37
C PRO A 405 2.44 27.52 -21.02
N TYR A 406 3.63 26.93 -20.89
CA TYR A 406 4.21 26.66 -19.59
C TYR A 406 4.73 27.99 -19.05
N VAL A 407 4.04 28.58 -18.08
CA VAL A 407 4.29 29.99 -17.71
C VAL A 407 5.07 30.05 -16.41
N PHE A 408 6.27 30.60 -16.48
CA PHE A 408 7.05 30.98 -15.31
C PHE A 408 6.78 32.45 -14.94
N SER A 409 6.85 32.78 -13.65
CA SER A 409 6.78 34.16 -13.17
C SER A 409 5.43 34.86 -13.29
N LEU A 410 4.34 34.15 -13.16
CA LEU A 410 3.04 34.77 -12.93
C LEU A 410 2.95 35.43 -11.55
N PRO A 411 2.23 36.55 -11.41
CA PRO A 411 1.85 37.04 -10.09
C PRO A 411 1.10 35.97 -9.27
N ILE A 412 1.30 35.94 -7.96
CA ILE A 412 0.52 35.08 -7.07
C ILE A 412 -0.96 35.48 -7.19
N GLY A 413 -1.85 34.49 -7.39
CA GLY A 413 -3.28 34.72 -7.63
C GLY A 413 -3.63 35.20 -9.04
N ALA A 414 -2.74 35.06 -10.03
CA ALA A 414 -3.00 35.41 -11.41
C ALA A 414 -4.18 34.62 -12.02
N PRO A 415 -4.92 35.18 -12.97
CA PRO A 415 -5.97 34.47 -13.68
C PRO A 415 -5.42 33.30 -14.50
N LYS A 416 -6.28 32.33 -14.81
CA LYS A 416 -5.92 31.15 -15.61
C LYS A 416 -5.37 31.59 -16.99
N PRO A 417 -4.15 31.17 -17.36
CA PRO A 417 -3.63 31.36 -18.70
C PRO A 417 -4.51 30.66 -19.74
N ASN A 418 -4.49 31.18 -20.98
CA ASN A 418 -5.13 30.48 -22.08
C ASN A 418 -4.23 29.31 -22.54
N PHE A 419 -4.46 28.15 -21.97
CA PHE A 419 -3.72 26.93 -22.33
C PHE A 419 -4.23 26.39 -23.68
N VAL A 420 -3.32 26.15 -24.60
CA VAL A 420 -3.59 25.60 -25.95
C VAL A 420 -2.79 24.30 -26.07
N ARG A 421 -3.44 23.21 -26.48
CA ARG A 421 -2.77 21.94 -26.76
C ARG A 421 -1.69 22.13 -27.84
N THR A 422 -0.51 21.59 -27.58
CA THR A 422 0.67 21.73 -28.43
C THR A 422 1.09 20.45 -29.11
N ASN A 423 1.34 19.40 -28.32
CA ASN A 423 1.86 18.12 -28.80
C ASN A 423 1.39 16.99 -27.89
N ASP A 424 1.50 15.78 -28.40
CA ASP A 424 1.22 14.56 -27.68
C ASP A 424 2.51 13.73 -27.53
N ASP A 425 2.70 13.18 -26.36
CA ASP A 425 3.74 12.17 -26.09
C ASP A 425 3.04 10.84 -25.81
N HIS A 426 3.50 9.78 -26.47
CA HIS A 426 2.90 8.47 -26.37
C HIS A 426 3.92 7.46 -25.82
N GLU A 427 3.60 6.83 -24.71
CA GLU A 427 4.45 5.86 -24.03
C GLU A 427 3.72 4.53 -23.90
N VAL A 428 4.36 3.44 -24.33
CA VAL A 428 3.86 2.09 -24.14
C VAL A 428 4.88 1.25 -23.39
N THR A 429 4.47 0.76 -22.24
CA THR A 429 5.25 -0.20 -21.46
C THR A 429 4.59 -1.57 -21.51
N THR A 430 5.31 -2.59 -21.94
CA THR A 430 4.82 -3.98 -21.95
C THR A 430 5.77 -4.87 -21.17
N GLN A 431 5.24 -5.63 -20.23
CA GLN A 431 5.99 -6.66 -19.51
C GLN A 431 5.29 -8.01 -19.64
N LYS A 432 6.04 -9.05 -19.96
CA LYS A 432 5.57 -10.44 -20.04
C LYS A 432 6.50 -11.32 -19.24
N GLY A 433 5.96 -12.33 -18.56
CA GLY A 433 6.78 -13.24 -17.77
C GLY A 433 6.19 -14.62 -17.67
N VAL A 434 7.08 -15.61 -17.51
CA VAL A 434 6.73 -16.96 -17.09
C VAL A 434 7.36 -17.23 -15.74
N TYR A 435 6.67 -17.94 -14.86
CA TYR A 435 7.13 -18.18 -13.51
C TYR A 435 6.82 -19.60 -13.03
N LEU A 436 7.65 -20.06 -12.11
CA LEU A 436 7.51 -21.32 -11.41
C LEU A 436 7.74 -21.06 -9.91
N THR A 437 6.88 -21.60 -9.07
CA THR A 437 7.08 -21.65 -7.61
C THR A 437 6.87 -23.09 -7.13
N THR A 438 7.70 -23.54 -6.22
CA THR A 438 7.57 -24.86 -5.59
C THR A 438 7.64 -24.68 -4.06
N ARG A 439 6.76 -25.35 -3.33
CA ARG A 439 6.83 -25.52 -1.88
C ARG A 439 7.15 -26.98 -1.59
N LEU A 440 8.37 -27.21 -1.12
CA LEU A 440 8.93 -28.54 -0.92
C LEU A 440 8.92 -28.87 0.58
N SER A 441 8.15 -29.87 0.98
CA SER A 441 8.22 -30.47 2.32
C SER A 441 9.46 -31.34 2.40
N LEU A 442 10.58 -30.83 2.94
CA LEU A 442 11.83 -31.57 3.09
C LEU A 442 11.82 -32.53 4.29
N ALA A 443 11.21 -32.10 5.38
CA ALA A 443 10.94 -32.85 6.59
C ALA A 443 9.69 -32.27 7.27
N ASP A 444 9.12 -32.91 8.28
CA ASP A 444 7.93 -32.38 8.96
C ASP A 444 8.12 -30.94 9.47
N PRO A 445 9.25 -30.57 10.11
CA PRO A 445 9.46 -29.19 10.52
C PRO A 445 10.14 -28.31 9.45
N LEU A 446 10.48 -28.82 8.25
CA LEU A 446 11.35 -28.13 7.30
C LEU A 446 10.73 -28.00 5.92
N THR A 447 10.40 -26.77 5.56
CA THR A 447 9.83 -26.40 4.25
C THR A 447 10.79 -25.50 3.49
N LEU A 448 10.99 -25.79 2.19
CA LEU A 448 11.76 -24.97 1.25
C LEU A 448 10.83 -24.47 0.15
N ILE A 449 10.77 -23.16 -0.03
CA ILE A 449 10.07 -22.53 -1.14
C ILE A 449 11.11 -22.03 -2.14
N LEU A 450 11.00 -22.44 -3.39
CA LEU A 450 11.84 -21.97 -4.49
C LEU A 450 10.95 -21.37 -5.57
N GLY A 451 11.35 -20.21 -6.08
CA GLY A 451 10.67 -19.53 -7.17
C GLY A 451 11.64 -18.97 -8.19
N GLY A 452 11.19 -18.94 -9.42
CA GLY A 452 11.92 -18.31 -10.50
C GLY A 452 10.96 -17.70 -11.51
N ARG A 453 11.35 -16.55 -12.06
CA ARG A 453 10.59 -15.85 -13.08
C ARG A 453 11.51 -15.37 -14.18
N LEU A 454 11.06 -15.46 -15.41
CA LEU A 454 11.75 -15.00 -16.60
C LEU A 454 10.90 -13.92 -17.27
N ASP A 455 11.43 -12.71 -17.38
CA ASP A 455 10.72 -11.54 -17.87
C ASP A 455 11.29 -10.99 -19.18
N TRP A 456 10.38 -10.45 -19.98
CA TRP A 456 10.62 -9.57 -21.12
C TRP A 456 9.94 -8.23 -20.83
N TYR A 457 10.69 -7.15 -20.94
CA TYR A 457 10.21 -5.79 -20.73
C TYR A 457 10.53 -4.94 -21.96
N ASP A 458 9.53 -4.24 -22.45
CA ASP A 458 9.60 -3.39 -23.65
C ASP A 458 9.01 -2.03 -23.30
N TYR A 459 9.80 -0.98 -23.49
CA TYR A 459 9.39 0.40 -23.34
C TYR A 459 9.58 1.11 -24.67
N ASP A 460 8.50 1.67 -25.19
CA ASP A 460 8.41 2.40 -26.46
C ASP A 460 7.91 3.82 -26.12
N ASN A 461 8.74 4.83 -26.36
CA ASN A 461 8.42 6.24 -26.16
C ASN A 461 8.49 6.99 -27.47
N ARG A 462 7.34 7.50 -27.91
CA ARG A 462 7.15 8.22 -29.17
C ARG A 462 6.70 9.66 -28.89
N PRO A 463 7.61 10.57 -28.53
CA PRO A 463 7.26 11.98 -28.41
C PRO A 463 6.88 12.52 -29.80
N GLU A 464 5.78 13.28 -29.87
CA GLU A 464 5.39 13.94 -31.14
C GLU A 464 6.44 14.94 -31.59
N VAL A 465 7.09 15.62 -30.63
CA VAL A 465 8.22 16.52 -30.89
C VAL A 465 9.50 15.82 -30.46
N VAL A 466 10.22 15.25 -31.43
CA VAL A 466 11.51 14.60 -31.18
C VAL A 466 12.53 15.68 -30.80
N ASP A 467 13.05 15.60 -29.56
CA ASP A 467 14.29 16.28 -29.20
C ASP A 467 15.46 15.47 -29.74
N PRO A 468 16.17 15.95 -30.77
CA PRO A 468 17.29 15.22 -31.35
C PRO A 468 18.43 14.94 -30.33
N GLN A 469 18.37 15.61 -29.17
CA GLN A 469 19.37 15.51 -28.12
C GLN A 469 18.99 14.51 -27.04
N ALA A 470 17.68 14.23 -26.85
CA ALA A 470 17.19 13.27 -25.84
C ALA A 470 17.47 11.81 -26.24
N GLY A 471 17.67 11.54 -27.55
CA GLY A 471 17.83 10.19 -28.08
C GLY A 471 16.52 9.40 -28.06
N ASP A 472 16.46 8.30 -28.79
CA ASP A 472 15.33 7.39 -28.78
C ASP A 472 15.16 6.81 -27.39
N GLY A 473 14.00 7.08 -26.75
CA GLY A 473 13.68 6.63 -25.41
C GLY A 473 13.41 5.13 -25.29
N ASP A 474 13.37 4.43 -26.42
CA ASP A 474 13.04 3.01 -26.49
C ASP A 474 14.10 2.13 -25.90
N TYR A 475 13.69 1.17 -25.10
CA TYR A 475 14.60 0.15 -24.60
C TYR A 475 13.90 -1.17 -24.28
N LYS A 476 14.70 -2.27 -24.29
CA LYS A 476 14.20 -3.61 -24.04
C LYS A 476 15.08 -4.35 -23.05
N VAL A 477 14.44 -5.02 -22.10
CA VAL A 477 15.10 -6.02 -21.26
C VAL A 477 14.60 -7.38 -21.68
N THR A 478 15.53 -8.27 -22.06
CA THR A 478 15.18 -9.58 -22.59
C THR A 478 15.68 -10.68 -21.65
N ARG A 479 14.76 -11.55 -21.24
CA ARG A 479 15.07 -12.72 -20.39
C ARG A 479 15.75 -12.34 -19.07
N ASN A 480 15.22 -11.32 -18.38
CA ASN A 480 15.65 -11.05 -17.01
C ASN A 480 15.18 -12.20 -16.10
N VAL A 481 16.08 -12.72 -15.29
CA VAL A 481 15.80 -13.80 -14.35
C VAL A 481 15.65 -13.22 -12.95
N THR A 482 14.48 -13.41 -12.37
CA THR A 482 14.18 -13.08 -10.98
C THR A 482 14.12 -14.36 -10.16
N ARG A 483 14.68 -14.34 -8.95
CA ARG A 483 14.84 -15.51 -8.10
C ARG A 483 14.15 -15.30 -6.75
N TYR A 484 13.65 -16.38 -6.21
CA TYR A 484 13.05 -16.46 -4.89
C TYR A 484 13.51 -17.74 -4.19
N GLY A 485 13.93 -17.63 -2.94
CA GLY A 485 14.25 -18.77 -2.09
C GLY A 485 13.85 -18.48 -0.66
N GLY A 486 13.12 -19.38 -0.01
CA GLY A 486 12.72 -19.27 1.38
C GLY A 486 12.80 -20.61 2.08
N LEU A 487 13.54 -20.67 3.18
CA LEU A 487 13.62 -21.84 4.05
C LEU A 487 12.90 -21.53 5.34
N ILE A 488 11.98 -22.39 5.74
CA ILE A 488 11.17 -22.27 6.95
C ILE A 488 11.45 -23.51 7.81
N TYR A 489 11.71 -23.29 9.09
CA TYR A 489 11.85 -24.33 10.09
C TYR A 489 10.84 -24.08 11.21
N ASP A 490 9.89 -25.00 11.37
CA ASP A 490 8.90 -25.00 12.44
C ASP A 490 9.55 -25.54 13.73
N ILE A 491 9.79 -24.65 14.68
CA ILE A 491 10.32 -25.02 16.00
C ILE A 491 9.27 -25.85 16.77
N ASN A 492 8.01 -25.46 16.64
CA ASN A 492 6.82 -26.13 17.17
C ASN A 492 5.56 -25.57 16.46
N ASP A 493 4.37 -25.95 16.92
CA ASP A 493 3.10 -25.52 16.34
C ASP A 493 2.85 -24.00 16.42
N THR A 494 3.56 -23.30 17.32
CA THR A 494 3.41 -21.85 17.51
C THR A 494 4.48 -21.05 16.79
N TYR A 495 5.74 -21.50 16.77
CA TYR A 495 6.89 -20.71 16.30
C TYR A 495 7.56 -21.31 15.08
N SER A 496 7.85 -20.48 14.11
CA SER A 496 8.73 -20.80 12.98
C SER A 496 9.83 -19.77 12.84
N VAL A 497 11.00 -20.20 12.39
CA VAL A 497 12.08 -19.33 11.93
C VAL A 497 12.24 -19.48 10.41
N TYR A 498 12.64 -18.43 9.75
CA TYR A 498 12.86 -18.46 8.31
C TYR A 498 14.09 -17.68 7.89
N ALA A 499 14.61 -18.01 6.72
CA ALA A 499 15.56 -17.22 5.98
C ALA A 499 15.11 -17.14 4.53
N SER A 500 15.18 -15.96 3.90
CA SER A 500 14.79 -15.80 2.50
C SER A 500 15.73 -14.90 1.71
N TYR A 501 15.76 -15.16 0.42
CA TYR A 501 16.34 -14.34 -0.63
C TYR A 501 15.29 -14.06 -1.69
N THR A 502 15.14 -12.80 -2.05
CA THR A 502 14.26 -12.38 -3.13
C THR A 502 14.93 -11.29 -3.94
N ASP A 503 14.73 -11.27 -5.25
CA ASP A 503 15.21 -10.19 -6.09
C ASP A 503 14.09 -9.57 -6.95
N ILE A 504 14.39 -8.42 -7.52
CA ILE A 504 13.52 -7.66 -8.42
C ILE A 504 14.42 -6.82 -9.33
N PHE A 505 13.97 -6.50 -10.53
CA PHE A 505 14.70 -5.60 -11.40
C PHE A 505 13.91 -4.30 -11.67
N THR A 506 14.64 -3.20 -11.79
CA THR A 506 14.09 -1.92 -12.24
C THR A 506 14.77 -1.54 -13.54
N PRO A 507 14.01 -1.43 -14.64
CA PRO A 507 14.56 -0.93 -15.89
C PRO A 507 15.10 0.50 -15.74
N GLN A 508 16.13 0.86 -16.52
CA GLN A 508 16.68 2.21 -16.55
C GLN A 508 16.98 2.63 -17.99
N THR A 509 16.86 3.94 -18.27
CA THR A 509 16.95 4.51 -19.62
C THR A 509 18.31 5.10 -19.96
N GLU A 510 19.18 5.25 -18.95
CA GLU A 510 20.51 5.83 -19.10
C GLU A 510 21.38 5.00 -20.03
N LYS A 511 22.18 5.69 -20.84
CA LYS A 511 23.02 5.10 -21.89
C LYS A 511 24.50 5.20 -21.53
N ASP A 512 25.27 4.17 -21.90
CA ASP A 512 26.73 4.14 -21.74
C ASP A 512 27.45 4.95 -22.84
N LEU A 513 28.78 4.93 -22.83
CA LEU A 513 29.63 5.57 -23.83
C LEU A 513 29.37 5.06 -25.25
N SER A 514 28.89 3.83 -25.40
CA SER A 514 28.53 3.24 -26.71
C SER A 514 27.09 3.56 -27.13
N ARG A 515 26.38 4.38 -26.34
CA ARG A 515 24.95 4.69 -26.50
C ARG A 515 24.02 3.50 -26.31
N SER A 516 24.52 2.42 -25.72
CA SER A 516 23.70 1.28 -25.30
C SER A 516 23.03 1.59 -23.96
N VAL A 517 21.78 1.17 -23.82
CA VAL A 517 21.05 1.28 -22.55
C VAL A 517 21.74 0.43 -21.49
N LEU A 518 21.88 0.96 -20.29
CA LEU A 518 22.48 0.24 -19.17
C LEU A 518 21.67 -1.01 -18.81
N LYS A 519 22.36 -2.02 -18.27
CA LYS A 519 21.67 -3.16 -17.69
C LYS A 519 20.74 -2.70 -16.54
N PRO A 520 19.63 -3.42 -16.29
CA PRO A 520 18.69 -3.04 -15.24
C PRO A 520 19.35 -2.92 -13.86
N ILE A 521 18.78 -2.06 -13.03
CA ILE A 521 19.04 -2.06 -11.59
C ILE A 521 18.51 -3.38 -11.04
N VAL A 522 19.23 -4.00 -10.12
CA VAL A 522 18.80 -5.20 -9.41
C VAL A 522 18.67 -4.87 -7.93
N GLY A 523 17.47 -5.10 -7.37
CA GLY A 523 17.22 -5.04 -5.95
C GLY A 523 17.25 -6.45 -5.36
N GLU A 524 18.19 -6.70 -4.46
CA GLU A 524 18.33 -7.98 -3.75
C GLU A 524 17.90 -7.79 -2.28
N ASN A 525 17.00 -8.62 -1.80
CA ASN A 525 16.54 -8.61 -0.42
C ASN A 525 16.93 -9.92 0.27
N TYR A 526 17.64 -9.81 1.39
CA TYR A 526 17.99 -10.88 2.30
C TYR A 526 17.24 -10.64 3.61
N GLU A 527 16.55 -11.67 4.11
CA GLU A 527 15.74 -11.56 5.30
C GLU A 527 15.84 -12.81 6.17
N ILE A 528 15.95 -12.61 7.48
CA ILE A 528 15.87 -13.66 8.48
C ILE A 528 14.83 -13.24 9.52
N GLY A 529 13.96 -14.15 9.92
CA GLY A 529 12.93 -13.80 10.90
C GLY A 529 12.42 -14.96 11.72
N ILE A 530 11.65 -14.60 12.73
CA ILE A 530 10.86 -15.50 13.56
C ILE A 530 9.40 -15.06 13.50
N LYS A 531 8.50 -16.02 13.40
CA LYS A 531 7.05 -15.82 13.42
C LYS A 531 6.40 -16.67 14.49
N GLY A 532 5.39 -16.11 15.14
CA GLY A 532 4.56 -16.79 16.10
C GLY A 532 3.09 -16.67 15.71
N GLU A 533 2.38 -17.78 15.77
CA GLU A 533 0.94 -17.88 15.54
C GLU A 533 0.29 -18.42 16.82
N TYR A 534 -0.60 -17.62 17.41
CA TYR A 534 -1.22 -17.95 18.70
C TYR A 534 -2.72 -18.03 18.53
N PHE A 535 -3.38 -18.83 19.38
CA PHE A 535 -4.83 -18.95 19.43
C PHE A 535 -5.42 -19.31 18.05
N GLU A 536 -4.86 -20.32 17.40
CA GLU A 536 -5.29 -20.81 16.08
C GLU A 536 -5.29 -19.72 14.99
N GLY A 537 -4.27 -18.84 15.00
CA GLY A 537 -4.12 -17.76 14.02
C GLY A 537 -4.84 -16.46 14.39
N ALA A 538 -5.56 -16.40 15.51
CA ALA A 538 -6.22 -15.17 15.96
C ALA A 538 -5.24 -14.05 16.34
N LEU A 539 -4.00 -14.40 16.72
CA LEU A 539 -2.93 -13.44 16.99
C LEU A 539 -1.64 -13.89 16.30
N ASN A 540 -1.02 -12.99 15.56
CA ASN A 540 0.25 -13.22 14.89
C ASN A 540 1.30 -12.23 15.38
N ALA A 541 2.53 -12.71 15.61
CA ALA A 541 3.69 -11.88 15.92
C ALA A 541 4.84 -12.21 14.97
N SER A 542 5.65 -11.23 14.60
CA SER A 542 6.82 -11.43 13.77
C SER A 542 7.95 -10.46 14.08
N LEU A 543 9.18 -10.92 13.93
CA LEU A 543 10.39 -10.12 13.92
C LEU A 543 11.19 -10.54 12.70
N ALA A 544 11.49 -9.58 11.83
CA ALA A 544 12.29 -9.77 10.62
C ALA A 544 13.49 -8.81 10.64
N VAL A 545 14.68 -9.31 10.36
CA VAL A 545 15.90 -8.51 10.11
C VAL A 545 16.20 -8.60 8.63
N PHE A 546 16.41 -7.46 7.98
CA PHE A 546 16.58 -7.41 6.54
C PHE A 546 17.82 -6.62 6.09
N GLN A 547 18.32 -6.98 4.93
CA GLN A 547 19.22 -6.17 4.13
C GLN A 547 18.72 -6.15 2.69
N VAL A 548 18.58 -4.94 2.14
CA VAL A 548 18.23 -4.71 0.74
C VAL A 548 19.39 -4.00 0.06
N ASP A 549 19.95 -4.60 -0.99
CA ASP A 549 20.97 -4.00 -1.84
C ASP A 549 20.35 -3.63 -3.19
N GLN A 550 20.51 -2.40 -3.63
CA GLN A 550 20.18 -1.96 -4.99
C GLN A 550 21.47 -1.75 -5.77
N LEU A 551 21.67 -2.55 -6.79
CA LEU A 551 22.89 -2.66 -7.59
C LEU A 551 22.69 -2.10 -8.99
N ASN A 552 23.77 -1.75 -9.69
CA ASN A 552 23.76 -1.28 -11.08
C ASN A 552 23.05 0.07 -11.29
N ARG A 553 22.93 0.89 -10.28
CA ARG A 553 22.39 2.24 -10.46
C ARG A 553 23.25 3.03 -11.43
N ALA A 554 22.62 3.81 -12.28
CA ALA A 554 23.33 4.70 -13.19
C ALA A 554 24.20 5.69 -12.40
N VAL A 555 25.46 5.77 -12.78
CA VAL A 555 26.45 6.73 -12.28
C VAL A 555 26.99 7.46 -13.50
N GLN A 556 26.87 8.79 -13.54
CA GLN A 556 27.34 9.60 -14.66
C GLN A 556 28.87 9.46 -14.81
N VAL A 557 29.37 9.43 -16.01
CA VAL A 557 30.82 9.34 -16.28
C VAL A 557 31.39 10.75 -16.41
N ASP A 558 32.35 11.11 -15.53
CA ASP A 558 32.97 12.41 -15.56
C ASP A 558 33.76 12.63 -16.85
N ASN A 559 33.48 13.75 -17.52
CA ASN A 559 34.25 14.30 -18.64
C ASN A 559 34.60 13.29 -19.75
N PRO A 560 33.70 12.46 -20.26
CA PRO A 560 34.02 11.39 -21.18
C PRO A 560 34.35 11.91 -22.58
N VAL A 561 35.49 11.50 -23.12
CA VAL A 561 35.81 11.73 -24.53
C VAL A 561 34.81 10.94 -25.37
N GLY A 562 34.05 11.64 -26.26
CA GLY A 562 33.08 11.01 -27.16
C GLY A 562 31.64 11.00 -26.63
N CYS A 563 31.36 11.56 -25.47
CA CYS A 563 30.01 11.73 -24.96
C CYS A 563 29.52 13.17 -25.19
N PRO A 564 28.56 13.41 -26.07
CA PRO A 564 27.97 14.74 -26.23
C PRO A 564 27.20 15.13 -24.96
N LYS A 565 27.48 16.30 -24.41
CA LYS A 565 26.76 16.95 -23.31
C LYS A 565 26.80 16.26 -21.93
N LEU A 566 27.80 15.46 -21.60
CA LEU A 566 27.96 14.81 -20.28
C LEU A 566 26.85 13.81 -19.90
N ASP A 567 26.11 13.26 -20.85
CA ASP A 567 24.97 12.35 -20.62
C ASP A 567 25.32 10.87 -20.79
N CYS A 568 26.52 10.46 -20.43
CA CYS A 568 26.92 9.05 -20.45
C CYS A 568 27.08 8.52 -19.03
N TYR A 569 26.63 7.29 -18.85
CA TYR A 569 26.51 6.65 -17.54
C TYR A 569 27.20 5.28 -17.52
N GLN A 570 27.44 4.77 -16.35
CA GLN A 570 27.87 3.40 -16.11
C GLN A 570 27.00 2.78 -14.99
N ALA A 571 26.71 1.49 -15.10
CA ALA A 571 25.94 0.76 -14.12
C ALA A 571 26.82 0.34 -12.93
N ALA A 572 27.19 1.27 -12.07
CA ALA A 572 28.19 1.09 -11.01
C ALA A 572 27.72 1.53 -9.61
N GLY A 573 26.65 2.29 -9.48
CA GLY A 573 26.13 2.75 -8.20
C GLY A 573 25.56 1.62 -7.36
N LYS A 574 25.66 1.77 -6.04
CA LYS A 574 25.11 0.83 -5.06
C LYS A 574 24.52 1.57 -3.87
N VAL A 575 23.30 1.18 -3.50
CA VAL A 575 22.62 1.59 -2.28
C VAL A 575 22.37 0.37 -1.41
N ARG A 576 22.46 0.54 -0.09
CA ARG A 576 22.12 -0.49 0.90
C ARG A 576 21.15 0.05 1.90
N SER A 577 20.09 -0.71 2.13
CA SER A 577 19.15 -0.50 3.24
C SER A 577 19.22 -1.68 4.18
N GLN A 578 19.31 -1.40 5.48
CA GLN A 578 19.35 -2.41 6.54
C GLN A 578 18.41 -1.99 7.67
N GLY A 579 17.83 -2.98 8.33
CA GLY A 579 16.92 -2.70 9.42
C GLY A 579 16.23 -3.93 9.97
N PHE A 580 15.19 -3.67 10.75
CA PHE A 580 14.29 -4.72 11.24
C PHE A 580 12.85 -4.24 11.35
N ASP A 581 11.93 -5.18 11.22
CA ASP A 581 10.49 -5.02 11.37
C ASP A 581 10.03 -5.90 12.54
N LEU A 582 9.39 -5.31 13.56
CA LEU A 582 8.68 -6.00 14.62
C LEU A 582 7.19 -5.74 14.45
N GLU A 583 6.36 -6.78 14.46
CA GLU A 583 4.91 -6.66 14.28
C GLU A 583 4.14 -7.61 15.17
N LEU A 584 2.99 -7.13 15.69
CA LEU A 584 1.99 -7.89 16.43
C LEU A 584 0.61 -7.51 15.88
N GLN A 585 -0.20 -8.49 15.48
CA GLN A 585 -1.50 -8.24 14.88
C GLN A 585 -2.51 -9.32 15.23
N GLY A 586 -3.72 -8.93 15.65
CA GLY A 586 -4.82 -9.85 15.95
C GLY A 586 -5.47 -9.63 17.31
N ALA A 587 -6.08 -10.67 17.84
CA ALA A 587 -6.82 -10.65 19.09
C ALA A 587 -5.92 -11.07 20.27
N LEU A 588 -5.68 -10.16 21.22
CA LEU A 588 -5.08 -10.51 22.52
C LEU A 588 -6.06 -11.28 23.39
N THR A 589 -7.32 -10.97 23.29
CA THR A 589 -8.47 -11.69 23.84
C THR A 589 -9.63 -11.55 22.84
N GLU A 590 -10.71 -12.31 23.01
CA GLU A 590 -11.92 -12.16 22.18
C GLU A 590 -12.42 -10.70 22.07
N GLN A 591 -12.22 -9.91 23.13
CA GLN A 591 -12.67 -8.52 23.21
C GLN A 591 -11.64 -7.50 22.73
N TRP A 592 -10.35 -7.88 22.69
CA TRP A 592 -9.26 -6.93 22.54
C TRP A 592 -8.45 -7.20 21.28
N GLN A 593 -8.65 -6.39 20.25
CA GLN A 593 -7.89 -6.41 19.01
C GLN A 593 -6.71 -5.43 19.09
N VAL A 594 -5.58 -5.81 18.52
CA VAL A 594 -4.36 -5.02 18.46
C VAL A 594 -3.71 -5.11 17.07
N GLY A 595 -3.12 -4.00 16.63
CA GLY A 595 -2.17 -3.96 15.53
C GLY A 595 -1.02 -3.07 15.96
N ALA A 596 0.18 -3.60 16.14
CA ALA A 596 1.33 -2.85 16.61
C ALA A 596 2.56 -3.20 15.80
N GLY A 597 3.45 -2.23 15.61
CA GLY A 597 4.74 -2.50 14.99
C GLY A 597 5.76 -1.39 15.20
N TYR A 598 7.00 -1.79 15.16
CA TYR A 598 8.15 -0.91 15.20
C TYR A 598 9.13 -1.31 14.10
N THR A 599 9.53 -0.31 13.32
CA THR A 599 10.48 -0.49 12.22
C THR A 599 11.67 0.43 12.41
N TYR A 600 12.85 -0.11 12.22
CA TYR A 600 14.08 0.64 12.01
C TYR A 600 14.58 0.39 10.60
N THR A 601 14.85 1.45 9.84
CA THR A 601 15.38 1.37 8.47
C THR A 601 16.46 2.42 8.27
N ARG A 602 17.61 2.02 7.79
CA ARG A 602 18.69 2.91 7.37
C ARG A 602 19.13 2.59 5.96
N ALA A 603 18.82 3.50 5.02
CA ALA A 603 19.23 3.41 3.62
C ALA A 603 20.34 4.43 3.33
N HIS A 604 21.46 3.98 2.76
CA HIS A 604 22.63 4.83 2.50
C HIS A 604 23.36 4.41 1.23
N TYR A 605 24.06 5.36 0.63
CA TYR A 605 24.91 5.11 -0.52
C TYR A 605 26.15 4.33 -0.10
N ILE A 606 26.38 3.18 -0.74
CA ILE A 606 27.65 2.40 -0.62
C ILE A 606 28.62 2.86 -1.69
N LYS A 607 28.10 3.19 -2.88
CA LYS A 607 28.86 3.70 -4.00
C LYS A 607 28.03 4.65 -4.82
N ASP A 608 28.54 5.83 -5.05
CA ASP A 608 27.94 6.86 -5.89
C ASP A 608 28.98 7.47 -6.82
N GLN A 609 28.56 8.26 -7.81
CA GLN A 609 29.44 9.07 -8.65
C GLN A 609 30.24 10.07 -7.82
N ASP A 610 29.56 10.75 -6.91
CA ASP A 610 30.16 11.68 -5.96
C ASP A 610 30.57 10.92 -4.69
N PRO A 611 31.90 10.70 -4.46
CA PRO A 611 32.37 10.00 -3.28
C PRO A 611 31.94 10.67 -1.96
N SER A 612 31.60 11.96 -1.98
CA SER A 612 31.13 12.67 -0.79
C SER A 612 29.74 12.17 -0.35
N LYS A 613 28.95 11.57 -1.24
CA LYS A 613 27.65 10.97 -0.91
C LYS A 613 27.79 9.60 -0.25
N GLU A 614 28.90 8.92 -0.37
CA GLU A 614 29.09 7.62 0.26
C GLU A 614 28.85 7.70 1.78
N ASN A 615 28.07 6.76 2.30
CA ASN A 615 27.54 6.70 3.65
C ASN A 615 26.48 7.79 4.02
N GLN A 616 26.10 8.70 3.11
CA GLN A 616 24.96 9.58 3.34
C GLN A 616 23.64 8.83 3.14
N ALA A 617 22.56 9.32 3.79
CA ALA A 617 21.22 8.79 3.61
C ALA A 617 20.75 8.99 2.16
N VAL A 618 20.00 8.01 1.64
CA VAL A 618 19.46 8.06 0.28
C VAL A 618 18.22 8.94 0.21
N LEU A 619 17.34 8.82 1.19
CA LEU A 619 16.08 9.57 1.32
C LEU A 619 16.01 10.15 2.74
N PRO A 620 16.76 11.23 3.02
CA PRO A 620 16.81 11.83 4.35
C PRO A 620 15.47 12.44 4.80
N GLU A 621 14.55 12.69 3.85
CA GLU A 621 13.16 13.09 4.09
C GLU A 621 12.26 11.94 4.54
N GLN A 622 12.79 10.74 4.73
CA GLN A 622 12.10 9.60 5.34
C GLN A 622 12.64 9.34 6.75
N PRO A 623 11.79 9.00 7.73
CA PRO A 623 12.23 8.70 9.08
C PRO A 623 12.91 7.33 9.16
N GLU A 624 14.00 7.21 9.93
CA GLU A 624 14.66 5.93 10.17
C GLU A 624 13.86 5.03 11.13
N HIS A 625 13.07 5.62 12.04
CA HIS A 625 12.29 4.87 13.04
C HIS A 625 10.81 5.20 12.91
N LEU A 626 10.00 4.15 12.86
CA LEU A 626 8.53 4.22 12.84
C LEU A 626 7.97 3.34 13.95
N PHE A 627 7.05 3.89 14.75
CA PHE A 627 6.28 3.13 15.72
C PHE A 627 4.80 3.39 15.50
N LYS A 628 4.02 2.32 15.33
CA LYS A 628 2.59 2.38 15.04
C LYS A 628 1.87 1.38 15.93
N VAL A 629 0.85 1.84 16.62
CA VAL A 629 -0.02 1.00 17.44
C VAL A 629 -1.47 1.39 17.16
N SER A 630 -2.30 0.38 17.01
CA SER A 630 -3.75 0.50 16.99
C SER A 630 -4.35 -0.51 17.95
N THR A 631 -5.43 -0.15 18.61
CA THR A 631 -6.10 -1.03 19.56
C THR A 631 -7.60 -0.77 19.55
N LEU A 632 -8.39 -1.83 19.76
CA LEU A 632 -9.83 -1.76 19.91
C LEU A 632 -10.26 -2.74 21.02
N TYR A 633 -11.03 -2.24 21.95
CA TYR A 633 -11.59 -3.03 23.02
C TYR A 633 -13.14 -3.00 22.98
N ARG A 634 -13.76 -4.18 22.94
CA ARG A 634 -15.22 -4.37 23.05
C ARG A 634 -15.56 -4.77 24.47
N PHE A 635 -16.43 -4.01 25.10
CA PHE A 635 -16.85 -4.30 26.48
C PHE A 635 -17.77 -5.53 26.54
N LYS A 636 -17.89 -6.13 27.72
CA LYS A 636 -18.87 -7.18 28.04
C LYS A 636 -19.90 -6.70 29.06
N GLY A 637 -21.00 -7.43 29.22
CA GLY A 637 -22.05 -7.16 30.19
C GLY A 637 -22.83 -5.88 29.90
N PRO A 638 -23.10 -5.01 30.88
CA PRO A 638 -23.94 -3.81 30.67
C PRO A 638 -23.43 -2.83 29.60
N LEU A 639 -22.15 -2.91 29.25
CA LEU A 639 -21.49 -2.06 28.27
C LEU A 639 -21.17 -2.80 26.96
N GLU A 640 -21.71 -3.99 26.71
CA GLU A 640 -21.39 -4.83 25.55
C GLU A 640 -21.57 -4.13 24.20
N LYS A 641 -22.45 -3.13 24.14
CA LYS A 641 -22.70 -2.30 22.94
C LYS A 641 -21.62 -1.25 22.70
N LEU A 642 -20.72 -1.04 23.66
CA LEU A 642 -19.68 -0.02 23.58
C LEU A 642 -18.37 -0.69 23.14
N ARG A 643 -17.69 -0.04 22.19
CA ARG A 643 -16.31 -0.31 21.85
C ARG A 643 -15.50 0.97 21.86
N VAL A 644 -14.26 0.90 22.30
CA VAL A 644 -13.32 2.03 22.31
C VAL A 644 -12.00 1.60 21.74
N GLY A 645 -11.33 2.50 21.07
CA GLY A 645 -10.06 2.22 20.47
C GLY A 645 -9.26 3.48 20.22
N GLY A 646 -8.10 3.31 19.64
CA GLY A 646 -7.25 4.42 19.25
C GLY A 646 -6.00 3.96 18.54
N ASN A 647 -5.30 4.93 17.96
CA ASN A 647 -4.05 4.75 17.24
C ASN A 647 -3.00 5.69 17.78
N VAL A 648 -1.76 5.23 17.79
CA VAL A 648 -0.59 6.07 18.00
C VAL A 648 0.36 5.84 16.84
N TYR A 649 0.68 6.90 16.15
CA TYR A 649 1.74 6.95 15.15
C TYR A 649 2.87 7.80 15.69
N TRP A 650 4.10 7.28 15.70
CA TRP A 650 5.30 8.02 16.04
C TRP A 650 6.38 7.77 14.99
N GLN A 651 7.11 8.84 14.66
CA GLN A 651 8.27 8.77 13.78
C GLN A 651 9.46 9.55 14.34
N SER A 652 10.67 9.13 13.96
CA SER A 652 11.89 9.90 14.20
C SER A 652 11.92 11.15 13.32
N ARG A 653 12.95 11.97 13.52
CA ARG A 653 13.22 13.15 12.67
C ARG A 653 13.45 12.75 11.22
N MET A 654 13.14 13.67 10.32
CA MET A 654 13.50 13.65 8.91
C MET A 654 14.03 15.03 8.51
N TYR A 655 14.84 15.10 7.45
CA TYR A 655 15.43 16.36 7.00
C TYR A 655 15.63 16.37 5.49
N ASN A 656 15.83 17.58 4.95
CA ASN A 656 16.25 17.81 3.58
C ASN A 656 17.31 18.91 3.56
N ASP A 657 18.41 18.71 2.84
CA ASP A 657 19.46 19.69 2.69
C ASP A 657 19.16 20.56 1.45
N VAL A 658 18.98 21.86 1.67
CA VAL A 658 18.54 22.84 0.67
C VAL A 658 19.71 23.73 0.29
N ASP A 659 19.99 23.84 -1.00
CA ASP A 659 21.01 24.77 -1.49
C ASP A 659 20.51 26.20 -1.38
N VAL A 660 21.30 27.03 -0.70
CA VAL A 660 21.07 28.46 -0.48
C VAL A 660 22.26 29.26 -0.94
N THR A 661 22.09 30.57 -1.11
CA THR A 661 23.23 31.47 -1.47
C THR A 661 24.31 31.39 -0.39
N GLY A 662 25.46 30.86 -0.75
CA GLY A 662 26.63 30.77 0.13
C GLY A 662 26.77 29.44 0.88
N GLY A 663 25.99 28.42 0.55
CA GLY A 663 26.11 27.09 1.14
C GLY A 663 24.84 26.24 1.08
N SER A 664 24.63 25.44 2.10
CA SER A 664 23.45 24.59 2.26
C SER A 664 22.82 24.81 3.62
N TYR A 665 21.50 24.75 3.69
CA TYR A 665 20.72 24.81 4.92
C TYR A 665 19.90 23.52 5.10
N ARG A 666 19.89 22.96 6.31
CA ARG A 666 19.10 21.79 6.63
C ARG A 666 17.71 22.16 7.13
N VAL A 667 16.70 21.86 6.32
CA VAL A 667 15.29 21.88 6.73
C VAL A 667 15.00 20.60 7.49
N GLU A 668 14.42 20.68 8.68
CA GLU A 668 14.19 19.51 9.53
C GLU A 668 12.78 19.48 10.08
N GLN A 669 12.12 18.33 9.98
CA GLN A 669 10.97 17.96 10.79
C GLN A 669 11.44 17.10 11.96
N GLY A 670 11.39 17.63 13.18
CA GLY A 670 11.70 16.86 14.38
C GLY A 670 10.75 15.69 14.59
N SER A 671 11.15 14.75 15.47
CA SER A 671 10.29 13.62 15.83
C SER A 671 8.94 14.07 16.39
N TYR A 672 7.88 13.33 16.08
CA TYR A 672 6.53 13.63 16.58
C TYR A 672 5.70 12.36 16.77
N ALA A 673 4.63 12.51 17.58
CA ALA A 673 3.59 11.50 17.72
C ALA A 673 2.23 12.10 17.38
N ILE A 674 1.37 11.30 16.72
CA ILE A 674 -0.04 11.58 16.48
C ILE A 674 -0.84 10.51 17.20
N THR A 675 -1.89 10.94 17.88
CA THR A 675 -2.82 10.07 18.60
C THR A 675 -4.22 10.28 18.07
N ASP A 676 -4.87 9.19 17.71
CA ASP A 676 -6.27 9.16 17.30
C ASP A 676 -7.08 8.32 18.30
N LEU A 677 -8.32 8.69 18.53
CA LEU A 677 -9.23 7.96 19.39
C LEU A 677 -10.51 7.61 18.63
N MET A 678 -11.13 6.50 18.99
CA MET A 678 -12.43 6.12 18.48
C MET A 678 -13.34 5.60 19.59
N ALA A 679 -14.63 5.85 19.45
CA ALA A 679 -15.67 5.23 20.25
C ALA A 679 -16.81 4.79 19.33
N GLY A 680 -17.26 3.55 19.47
CA GLY A 680 -18.39 3.02 18.73
C GLY A 680 -19.46 2.51 19.68
N TYR A 681 -20.71 2.65 19.28
CA TYR A 681 -21.88 2.21 20.04
C TYR A 681 -22.89 1.50 19.15
N GLU A 682 -23.17 0.27 19.44
CA GLU A 682 -24.15 -0.57 18.76
C GLU A 682 -25.53 -0.28 19.35
N VAL A 683 -26.27 0.65 18.73
CA VAL A 683 -27.60 1.06 19.19
C VAL A 683 -28.54 -0.15 19.24
N ASN A 684 -28.56 -0.93 18.17
CA ASN A 684 -29.26 -2.20 18.04
C ASN A 684 -28.57 -3.03 16.93
N LYS A 685 -29.03 -4.25 16.66
CA LYS A 685 -28.48 -5.16 15.64
C LYS A 685 -28.40 -4.57 14.21
N HIS A 686 -29.11 -3.48 13.93
CA HIS A 686 -29.15 -2.83 12.63
C HIS A 686 -28.34 -1.53 12.60
N LEU A 687 -28.29 -0.76 13.69
CA LEU A 687 -27.70 0.58 13.71
C LEU A 687 -26.47 0.62 14.62
N ASP A 688 -25.34 0.97 14.03
CA ASP A 688 -24.06 1.23 14.67
C ASP A 688 -23.65 2.69 14.48
N LEU A 689 -23.19 3.35 15.54
CA LEU A 689 -22.67 4.70 15.53
C LEU A 689 -21.20 4.68 15.94
N GLN A 690 -20.37 5.44 15.25
CA GLN A 690 -18.95 5.55 15.54
C GLN A 690 -18.47 6.99 15.46
N LEU A 691 -17.70 7.43 16.44
CA LEU A 691 -17.01 8.71 16.48
C LEU A 691 -15.50 8.45 16.41
N ASN A 692 -14.85 9.05 15.43
CA ASN A 692 -13.39 9.09 15.32
C ASN A 692 -12.92 10.53 15.59
N ALA A 693 -11.89 10.68 16.42
CA ALA A 693 -11.20 11.92 16.70
C ALA A 693 -9.72 11.73 16.36
N ASN A 694 -9.25 12.39 15.29
CA ASN A 694 -7.90 12.24 14.79
C ASN A 694 -7.02 13.41 15.25
N ASN A 695 -5.74 13.15 15.49
CA ASN A 695 -4.77 14.12 16.02
C ASN A 695 -5.33 14.87 17.26
N VAL A 696 -5.82 14.12 18.25
CA VAL A 696 -6.57 14.66 19.40
C VAL A 696 -5.79 15.73 20.19
N PHE A 697 -4.48 15.72 20.13
CA PHE A 697 -3.62 16.73 20.78
C PHE A 697 -3.29 17.92 19.88
N ASP A 698 -3.86 17.98 18.68
CA ASP A 698 -3.63 19.01 17.65
C ASP A 698 -2.15 19.27 17.38
N ARG A 699 -1.37 18.19 17.29
CA ARG A 699 0.07 18.28 16.97
C ARG A 699 0.26 18.95 15.61
N VAL A 700 1.07 20.00 15.57
CA VAL A 700 1.53 20.63 14.32
C VAL A 700 2.80 19.91 13.84
N TYR A 701 2.79 19.48 12.58
CA TYR A 701 3.91 18.77 11.96
C TYR A 701 3.85 18.92 10.44
N TYR A 702 4.98 18.70 9.78
CA TYR A 702 5.03 18.53 8.32
C TYR A 702 4.88 17.06 7.95
N SER A 703 3.92 16.75 7.05
CA SER A 703 3.72 15.42 6.49
C SER A 703 4.69 15.09 5.37
N ALA A 704 5.26 16.12 4.75
CA ALA A 704 6.34 16.05 3.79
C ALA A 704 7.25 17.26 3.93
N ILE A 705 8.54 17.07 3.70
CA ILE A 705 9.55 18.10 3.54
C ILE A 705 10.35 17.76 2.28
N GLY A 706 10.44 18.69 1.34
CA GLY A 706 11.13 18.49 0.05
C GLY A 706 11.41 19.85 -0.55
N SER A 707 12.06 20.69 0.24
CA SER A 707 12.27 22.09 -0.11
C SER A 707 13.37 22.24 -1.15
N ASP A 708 13.14 23.11 -2.11
CA ASP A 708 14.10 23.62 -3.07
C ASP A 708 13.88 25.13 -3.22
N VAL A 709 14.93 25.96 -3.04
CA VAL A 709 14.80 27.41 -3.11
C VAL A 709 14.48 27.89 -4.52
N LYS A 710 15.03 27.23 -5.54
CA LYS A 710 14.87 27.62 -6.95
C LYS A 710 13.59 27.06 -7.55
N TRP A 711 13.36 25.75 -7.43
CA TRP A 711 12.27 25.06 -8.09
C TRP A 711 10.96 25.04 -7.29
N GLY A 712 11.03 25.43 -6.02
CA GLY A 712 9.89 25.45 -5.11
C GLY A 712 9.98 24.39 -4.01
N SER A 713 8.97 24.35 -3.17
CA SER A 713 8.90 23.46 -2.02
C SER A 713 7.77 22.47 -2.17
N THR A 714 7.93 21.29 -1.61
CA THR A 714 6.86 20.30 -1.40
C THR A 714 6.45 20.20 0.06
N ASP A 715 6.95 21.12 0.92
CA ASP A 715 6.65 21.15 2.35
C ASP A 715 5.15 21.30 2.59
N THR A 716 4.57 20.39 3.36
CA THR A 716 3.13 20.33 3.57
C THR A 716 2.82 20.00 5.01
N TYR A 717 1.97 20.81 5.67
CA TYR A 717 1.47 20.48 7.00
C TYR A 717 0.60 19.23 7.01
N GLY A 718 0.75 18.43 8.04
CA GLY A 718 -0.17 17.34 8.36
C GLY A 718 -1.51 17.86 8.89
N ASN A 719 -2.52 16.98 8.86
CA ASN A 719 -3.88 17.32 9.25
C ASN A 719 -3.95 17.79 10.72
N PRO A 720 -4.64 18.92 10.99
CA PRO A 720 -5.03 19.31 12.34
C PRO A 720 -5.96 18.29 12.99
N ARG A 721 -6.28 18.51 14.29
CA ARG A 721 -7.34 17.76 14.97
C ARG A 721 -8.63 17.85 14.19
N ASN A 722 -9.27 16.70 13.98
CA ASN A 722 -10.52 16.58 13.26
C ASN A 722 -11.38 15.45 13.81
N TYR A 723 -12.66 15.49 13.47
CA TYR A 723 -13.66 14.56 13.96
C TYR A 723 -14.47 14.01 12.80
N MET A 724 -14.93 12.75 12.92
CA MET A 724 -15.83 12.10 11.99
C MET A 724 -16.87 11.29 12.77
N LEU A 725 -18.14 11.56 12.55
CA LEU A 725 -19.26 10.76 13.03
C LEU A 725 -19.77 9.88 11.87
N THR A 726 -19.82 8.58 12.10
CA THR A 726 -20.31 7.59 11.14
C THR A 726 -21.53 6.87 11.69
N ALA A 727 -22.55 6.69 10.89
CA ALA A 727 -23.71 5.84 11.16
C ALA A 727 -23.76 4.73 10.10
N LYS A 728 -23.79 3.46 10.54
CA LYS A 728 -23.87 2.29 9.68
C LYS A 728 -25.16 1.53 10.01
N TYR A 729 -25.98 1.32 8.99
CA TYR A 729 -27.25 0.59 9.11
C TYR A 729 -27.20 -0.68 8.28
N LYS A 730 -27.46 -1.82 8.92
CA LYS A 730 -27.55 -3.15 8.31
C LYS A 730 -28.99 -3.61 8.30
N PHE A 731 -29.49 -4.03 7.14
CA PHE A 731 -30.83 -4.56 6.97
C PHE A 731 -30.93 -6.02 7.35
#